data_0537c16c0c21766f77332bc4f845a78d
#
_entry.id   0537c16c0c21766f77332bc4f845a78d
#
_cell.length_a   1.000
_cell.length_b   1.000
_cell.length_c   1.000
_cell.angle_alpha   90.00
_cell.angle_beta   90.00
_cell.angle_gamma   90.00
#
_symmetry.space_group_name_H-M   'P 1'
#
loop_
_entity.id
_entity.type
_entity.pdbx_description
1 polymer ?
#
loop_
_entity_poly.entity_id
_entity_poly.type
_entity_poly.pdbx_seq_one_letter_code
_entity_poly.pdbx_strand_id
1 'polypeptide(L)'
;LNKLVLIDGNSLSFRAFYALPLLSNKAGIHTNAILGFAKLLEKIIREEQPTHFLVAFDAGKTTFRHSKYSEYKGGRQKTPPELSEQFPYIRQLLDAYHIKHYELENYEADDIIGTLSKEADQNDFETIIVTGDRDLTQLATQNVTIYYTKKGVTDVDHYTPEFIAEKYNGLKPIQIIDMKGLMGDSSDNIPGVAGVGEKTAIKLLNQFDSVEGVYENIDKVSGKKLKEKLELSHEDALMSKELATINRYSPIEVTLNDTKLSDINDNHEKIELFKKLEFKQLLADIDNKASEFEQEQKQVSFDILPTFEYVDFNHLDEAVIHFEIDGSNYLKDDILKFGFYDKERYIVVDADNIKDYPELIKWLENENSKKVVYDAKKTFVIAHRLNINIQNIVFDAMLASYIIDPSRTIDDVYSVVTNYHQMYVKEDVSIYGKGKKRHVPDTEILNTHIASITKSIDAVKPLMEKELESHQQMNLLKDLELPLARILSKMEEIGIYTDVNDLQHMQQELQEKLELLVQRIHDAAGEEFNINSPKQLGVVLFETLKLPVIKKTKTGYSTAVDVLEQLQNEHPIINDILEYRQLAKLQSTYVEGLQKVISNDKHIHTRFNQTLAQTGRLSSVDPNLQNIPIRLEEGRKIRKAFKPSSEDSVILSADYSQIELRVLAHITQDDSLKEAFIHGQDIHTATARKVFGVEAEEVTDLMRRQAKAVNFGIVYGISDYGLSQSLNITRKEAKIFIDDYLASFPGVKQYMSDIVKDAKANGYVETLLHRRRYIPDITSRNFNLRGFAERTAMNTPIQGSAADIIKLAMVEFDKQVQHTSYKAKLLLQVHDELIFEVPKSEVEEFSLFVEDIMEHVLDLDVPLKVDSNYGPTWYDAK
;
A
#
# COMPACT_ATOMS: atom_id res chain seq x y z
N LEU A 1 40.47 -7.67 11.64
CA LEU A 1 39.96 -6.85 12.74
C LEU A 1 38.72 -7.52 13.30
N ASN A 2 38.59 -7.64 14.62
CA ASN A 2 37.37 -8.14 15.25
C ASN A 2 36.29 -7.04 15.17
N LYS A 3 35.12 -7.41 14.65
CA LYS A 3 33.99 -6.49 14.54
C LYS A 3 32.84 -7.03 15.40
N LEU A 4 32.39 -6.22 16.37
CA LEU A 4 31.29 -6.51 17.28
C LEU A 4 30.04 -5.72 16.89
N VAL A 5 28.91 -6.41 16.76
CA VAL A 5 27.60 -5.77 16.66
C VAL A 5 26.82 -5.99 17.97
N LEU A 6 26.32 -4.90 18.54
CA LEU A 6 25.45 -4.88 19.70
C LEU A 6 24.10 -4.31 19.31
N ILE A 7 23.02 -5.00 19.64
CA ILE A 7 21.65 -4.56 19.33
C ILE A 7 20.85 -4.33 20.61
N ASP A 8 20.17 -3.20 20.69
CA ASP A 8 19.09 -2.96 21.64
C ASP A 8 17.83 -3.68 21.18
N GLY A 9 17.60 -4.89 21.73
CA GLY A 9 16.57 -5.81 21.30
C GLY A 9 15.15 -5.28 21.54
N ASN A 10 14.92 -4.60 22.66
CA ASN A 10 13.61 -4.02 22.96
C ASN A 10 13.28 -2.88 22.01
N SER A 11 14.17 -1.91 21.88
CA SER A 11 13.99 -0.74 21.01
C SER A 11 13.72 -1.16 19.56
N LEU A 12 14.50 -2.09 19.03
CA LEU A 12 14.33 -2.54 17.65
C LEU A 12 13.12 -3.45 17.43
N SER A 13 12.70 -4.21 18.43
CA SER A 13 11.44 -4.98 18.38
C SER A 13 10.22 -4.05 18.28
N PHE A 14 10.20 -2.98 19.07
CA PHE A 14 9.17 -1.94 18.97
C PHE A 14 9.19 -1.25 17.58
N ARG A 15 10.37 -0.90 17.10
CA ARG A 15 10.54 -0.31 15.77
C ARG A 15 10.03 -1.23 14.66
N ALA A 16 10.40 -2.49 14.69
CA ALA A 16 9.96 -3.49 13.72
C ALA A 16 8.43 -3.67 13.74
N PHE A 17 7.85 -3.67 14.95
CA PHE A 17 6.41 -3.79 15.14
C PHE A 17 5.62 -2.65 14.48
N TYR A 18 6.07 -1.41 14.67
CA TYR A 18 5.39 -0.24 14.09
C TYR A 18 5.80 0.09 12.65
N ALA A 19 6.86 -0.52 12.14
CA ALA A 19 7.34 -0.32 10.77
C ALA A 19 6.53 -1.09 9.72
N LEU A 20 5.95 -2.21 10.12
CA LEU A 20 5.17 -3.08 9.24
C LEU A 20 3.70 -3.11 9.71
N PRO A 21 2.75 -3.28 8.79
CA PRO A 21 1.37 -3.54 9.18
C PRO A 21 1.31 -4.80 10.05
N LEU A 22 0.27 -4.91 10.88
CA LEU A 22 0.10 -6.07 11.73
C LEU A 22 -0.15 -7.30 10.85
N LEU A 23 0.79 -8.23 10.89
CA LEU A 23 0.79 -9.49 10.14
C LEU A 23 0.61 -10.66 11.11
N SER A 24 -0.10 -11.68 10.69
CA SER A 24 -0.21 -12.95 11.42
C SER A 24 -0.13 -14.14 10.48
N ASN A 25 0.37 -15.26 10.98
CA ASN A 25 0.36 -16.53 10.26
C ASN A 25 -1.00 -17.25 10.41
N LYS A 26 -1.19 -18.37 9.74
CA LYS A 26 -2.44 -19.17 9.80
C LYS A 26 -2.76 -19.67 11.20
N ALA A 27 -1.76 -19.84 12.07
CA ALA A 27 -1.95 -20.20 13.46
C ALA A 27 -2.37 -19.02 14.36
N GLY A 28 -2.53 -17.83 13.81
CA GLY A 28 -2.93 -16.61 14.53
C GLY A 28 -1.80 -15.96 15.34
N ILE A 29 -0.55 -16.34 15.11
CA ILE A 29 0.63 -15.71 15.73
C ILE A 29 0.94 -14.43 14.97
N HIS A 30 1.05 -13.30 15.69
CA HIS A 30 1.50 -12.05 15.06
C HIS A 30 2.99 -12.14 14.70
N THR A 31 3.35 -11.68 13.49
CA THR A 31 4.67 -11.96 12.92
C THR A 31 5.40 -10.72 12.38
N ASN A 32 4.76 -9.56 12.39
CA ASN A 32 5.33 -8.34 11.81
C ASN A 32 6.63 -7.89 12.48
N ALA A 33 6.70 -7.91 13.81
CA ALA A 33 7.93 -7.56 14.53
C ALA A 33 9.05 -8.58 14.28
N ILE A 34 8.72 -9.88 14.29
CA ILE A 34 9.68 -10.94 14.01
C ILE A 34 10.25 -10.82 12.60
N LEU A 35 9.37 -10.59 11.61
CA LEU A 35 9.79 -10.42 10.22
C LEU A 35 10.68 -9.19 10.04
N GLY A 36 10.29 -8.05 10.63
CA GLY A 36 11.09 -6.83 10.59
C GLY A 36 12.47 -7.00 11.25
N PHE A 37 12.50 -7.71 12.37
CA PHE A 37 13.74 -8.02 13.10
C PHE A 37 14.64 -8.97 12.28
N ALA A 38 14.08 -10.02 11.68
CA ALA A 38 14.82 -10.94 10.81
C ALA A 38 15.45 -10.22 9.61
N LYS A 39 14.71 -9.35 8.93
CA LYS A 39 15.24 -8.52 7.82
C LYS A 39 16.37 -7.60 8.26
N LEU A 40 16.29 -7.05 9.46
CA LEU A 40 17.35 -6.23 10.03
C LEU A 40 18.62 -7.07 10.27
N LEU A 41 18.48 -8.25 10.88
CA LEU A 41 19.60 -9.15 11.10
C LEU A 41 20.30 -9.55 9.81
N GLU A 42 19.53 -9.98 8.80
CA GLU A 42 20.07 -10.32 7.48
C GLU A 42 20.84 -9.16 6.84
N LYS A 43 20.29 -7.95 6.93
CA LYS A 43 20.96 -6.75 6.44
C LYS A 43 22.28 -6.49 7.13
N ILE A 44 22.29 -6.50 8.46
CA ILE A 44 23.49 -6.21 9.25
C ILE A 44 24.57 -7.27 9.02
N ILE A 45 24.20 -8.54 9.02
CA ILE A 45 25.13 -9.66 8.77
C ILE A 45 25.77 -9.50 7.39
N ARG A 46 24.98 -9.20 6.37
CA ARG A 46 25.46 -9.04 5.00
C ARG A 46 26.36 -7.82 4.81
N GLU A 47 25.96 -6.66 5.37
CA GLU A 47 26.67 -5.38 5.12
C GLU A 47 27.89 -5.22 6.00
N GLU A 48 27.81 -5.66 7.26
CA GLU A 48 28.87 -5.44 8.25
C GLU A 48 29.81 -6.63 8.42
N GLN A 49 29.39 -7.83 8.06
CA GLN A 49 30.14 -9.08 8.22
C GLN A 49 30.78 -9.23 9.61
N PRO A 50 29.99 -9.15 10.70
CA PRO A 50 30.51 -9.13 12.05
C PRO A 50 31.15 -10.45 12.44
N THR A 51 32.18 -10.39 13.27
CA THR A 51 32.81 -11.58 13.88
C THR A 51 32.17 -11.93 15.23
N HIS A 52 31.56 -10.94 15.87
CA HIS A 52 30.93 -11.03 17.19
C HIS A 52 29.57 -10.32 17.17
N PHE A 53 28.59 -10.88 17.85
CA PHE A 53 27.23 -10.36 17.82
C PHE A 53 26.50 -10.63 19.13
N LEU A 54 25.82 -9.62 19.71
CA LEU A 54 24.95 -9.78 20.86
C LEU A 54 23.73 -8.89 20.75
N VAL A 55 22.58 -9.42 21.16
CA VAL A 55 21.35 -8.66 21.33
C VAL A 55 21.00 -8.57 22.82
N ALA A 56 20.97 -7.37 23.36
CA ALA A 56 20.62 -7.11 24.74
C ALA A 56 19.12 -6.85 24.89
N PHE A 57 18.52 -7.40 25.94
CA PHE A 57 17.13 -7.16 26.30
C PHE A 57 16.99 -6.62 27.72
N ASP A 58 15.90 -5.93 28.01
CA ASP A 58 15.51 -5.55 29.36
C ASP A 58 14.94 -6.78 30.10
N ALA A 59 15.44 -7.09 31.28
CA ALA A 59 14.99 -8.23 32.06
C ALA A 59 13.65 -8.02 32.78
N GLY A 60 13.21 -6.78 32.96
CA GLY A 60 12.00 -6.46 33.69
C GLY A 60 11.60 -4.99 33.61
N LYS A 61 10.62 -4.61 34.44
CA LYS A 61 10.10 -3.25 34.47
C LYS A 61 10.80 -2.29 35.42
N THR A 62 11.46 -2.87 36.44
CA THR A 62 12.12 -2.10 37.49
C THR A 62 13.63 -2.27 37.42
N THR A 63 14.35 -1.15 37.44
CA THR A 63 15.79 -1.09 37.40
C THR A 63 16.31 -0.25 38.57
N PHE A 64 17.62 -0.22 38.79
CA PHE A 64 18.24 0.62 39.83
C PHE A 64 17.88 2.11 39.66
N ARG A 65 17.49 2.58 38.44
CA ARG A 65 17.03 3.95 38.20
C ARG A 65 15.70 4.23 38.88
N HIS A 66 14.79 3.24 38.96
CA HIS A 66 13.50 3.40 39.65
C HIS A 66 13.69 3.53 41.18
N SER A 67 14.74 2.95 41.76
CA SER A 67 15.02 3.16 43.17
C SER A 67 15.50 4.59 43.48
N LYS A 68 16.07 5.29 42.48
CA LYS A 68 16.52 6.67 42.60
C LYS A 68 15.41 7.68 42.27
N TYR A 69 14.59 7.36 41.27
CA TYR A 69 13.48 8.17 40.87
C TYR A 69 12.28 7.28 40.47
N SER A 70 11.30 7.21 41.36
CA SER A 70 10.13 6.32 41.21
C SER A 70 9.27 6.59 39.95
N GLU A 71 9.30 7.83 39.47
CA GLU A 71 8.56 8.26 38.27
C GLU A 71 9.33 8.00 36.97
N TYR A 72 10.53 7.44 37.02
CA TYR A 72 11.35 7.11 35.85
C TYR A 72 10.57 6.18 34.91
N LYS A 73 10.46 6.56 33.63
CA LYS A 73 9.66 5.86 32.62
C LYS A 73 8.16 5.68 32.96
N GLY A 74 7.66 6.43 33.97
CA GLY A 74 6.28 6.28 34.48
C GLY A 74 5.17 6.61 33.46
N GLY A 75 5.47 7.37 32.41
CA GLY A 75 4.53 7.72 31.33
C GLY A 75 4.52 6.75 30.14
N ARG A 76 5.34 5.72 30.14
CA ARG A 76 5.41 4.78 29.00
C ARG A 76 4.13 3.93 28.92
N GLN A 77 3.57 3.85 27.71
CA GLN A 77 2.43 2.97 27.41
C GLN A 77 2.82 1.50 27.60
N LYS A 78 1.85 0.68 28.00
CA LYS A 78 2.06 -0.78 28.10
C LYS A 78 2.39 -1.34 26.72
N THR A 79 3.31 -2.31 26.69
CA THR A 79 3.63 -3.04 25.47
C THR A 79 2.36 -3.68 24.90
N PRO A 80 2.06 -3.46 23.59
CA PRO A 80 0.90 -4.10 22.96
C PRO A 80 0.94 -5.62 23.14
N PRO A 81 -0.19 -6.27 23.44
CA PRO A 81 -0.24 -7.74 23.57
C PRO A 81 0.32 -8.46 22.35
N GLU A 82 0.04 -7.92 21.15
CA GLU A 82 0.48 -8.43 19.86
C GLU A 82 2.00 -8.37 19.67
N LEU A 83 2.69 -7.43 20.32
CA LEU A 83 4.14 -7.39 20.35
C LEU A 83 4.68 -8.28 21.46
N SER A 84 4.03 -8.31 22.61
CA SER A 84 4.47 -9.13 23.75
C SER A 84 4.56 -10.61 23.39
N GLU A 85 3.64 -11.14 22.60
CA GLU A 85 3.67 -12.53 22.14
C GLU A 85 4.80 -12.83 21.14
N GLN A 86 5.37 -11.80 20.49
CA GLN A 86 6.44 -11.97 19.52
C GLN A 86 7.84 -12.03 20.14
N PHE A 87 8.06 -11.54 21.36
CA PHE A 87 9.37 -11.58 22.01
C PHE A 87 9.97 -12.98 22.16
N PRO A 88 9.21 -14.02 22.57
CA PRO A 88 9.74 -15.38 22.59
C PRO A 88 10.21 -15.88 21.21
N TYR A 89 9.49 -15.52 20.15
CA TYR A 89 9.87 -15.87 18.77
C TYR A 89 11.09 -15.09 18.27
N ILE A 90 11.26 -13.83 18.71
CA ILE A 90 12.47 -13.04 18.41
C ILE A 90 13.69 -13.70 19.06
N ARG A 91 13.56 -14.23 20.30
CA ARG A 91 14.64 -14.99 20.92
C ARG A 91 14.92 -16.32 20.18
N GLN A 92 13.89 -17.06 19.78
CA GLN A 92 14.04 -18.27 18.93
C GLN A 92 14.70 -17.91 17.58
N LEU A 93 14.40 -16.74 17.02
CA LEU A 93 15.07 -16.26 15.82
C LEU A 93 16.57 -16.06 16.05
N LEU A 94 16.94 -15.42 17.15
CA LEU A 94 18.35 -15.21 17.51
C LEU A 94 19.08 -16.53 17.74
N ASP A 95 18.45 -17.49 18.40
CA ASP A 95 18.98 -18.83 18.58
C ASP A 95 19.22 -19.53 17.25
N ALA A 96 18.26 -19.42 16.31
CA ALA A 96 18.37 -19.97 14.96
C ALA A 96 19.46 -19.31 14.10
N TYR A 97 19.88 -18.08 14.42
CA TYR A 97 21.03 -17.40 13.81
C TYR A 97 22.33 -17.61 14.58
N HIS A 98 22.32 -18.40 15.66
CA HIS A 98 23.43 -18.57 16.59
C HIS A 98 23.96 -17.24 17.16
N ILE A 99 23.06 -16.26 17.32
CA ILE A 99 23.36 -14.96 17.89
C ILE A 99 23.08 -14.97 19.38
N LYS A 100 24.09 -14.63 20.18
CA LYS A 100 23.96 -14.50 21.63
C LYS A 100 22.95 -13.40 21.97
N HIS A 101 21.97 -13.73 22.80
CA HIS A 101 21.12 -12.72 23.45
C HIS A 101 21.30 -12.78 24.96
N TYR A 102 21.13 -11.65 25.63
CA TYR A 102 21.41 -11.49 27.05
C TYR A 102 20.50 -10.46 27.70
N GLU A 103 20.12 -10.73 28.94
CA GLU A 103 19.40 -9.81 29.81
C GLU A 103 19.96 -9.89 31.21
N LEU A 104 19.91 -8.81 31.99
CA LEU A 104 20.45 -8.75 33.35
C LEU A 104 19.43 -8.10 34.27
N GLU A 105 19.06 -8.83 35.35
CA GLU A 105 18.08 -8.32 36.31
C GLU A 105 18.55 -7.02 36.97
N ASN A 106 17.63 -6.05 37.13
CA ASN A 106 17.86 -4.70 37.66
C ASN A 106 18.65 -3.73 36.72
N TYR A 107 19.03 -4.16 35.51
CA TYR A 107 19.74 -3.35 34.54
C TYR A 107 18.93 -3.29 33.23
N GLU A 108 19.19 -2.25 32.46
CA GLU A 108 18.60 -2.08 31.14
C GLU A 108 19.52 -2.64 30.04
N ALA A 109 18.96 -2.92 28.87
CA ALA A 109 19.75 -3.33 27.70
C ALA A 109 20.90 -2.36 27.41
N ASP A 110 20.67 -1.05 27.60
CA ASP A 110 21.65 0.02 27.41
C ASP A 110 22.88 -0.14 28.30
N ASP A 111 22.68 -0.60 29.55
CA ASP A 111 23.77 -0.79 30.52
C ASP A 111 24.61 -2.02 30.13
N ILE A 112 24.00 -3.08 29.62
CA ILE A 112 24.69 -4.23 29.05
C ILE A 112 25.54 -3.83 27.85
N ILE A 113 24.92 -3.10 26.90
CA ILE A 113 25.57 -2.58 25.70
C ILE A 113 26.73 -1.64 26.09
N GLY A 114 26.49 -0.71 27.01
CA GLY A 114 27.49 0.21 27.50
C GLY A 114 28.72 -0.48 28.12
N THR A 115 28.49 -1.55 28.86
CA THR A 115 29.55 -2.33 29.49
C THR A 115 30.38 -3.12 28.48
N LEU A 116 29.71 -3.86 27.57
CA LEU A 116 30.39 -4.63 26.52
C LEU A 116 31.08 -3.74 25.48
N SER A 117 30.46 -2.63 25.08
CA SER A 117 31.11 -1.70 24.13
C SER A 117 32.39 -1.08 24.69
N LYS A 118 32.45 -0.83 26.02
CA LYS A 118 33.66 -0.36 26.66
C LYS A 118 34.75 -1.43 26.67
N GLU A 119 34.38 -2.69 27.01
CA GLU A 119 35.32 -3.81 26.98
C GLU A 119 35.85 -4.03 25.56
N ALA A 120 35.00 -3.97 24.56
CA ALA A 120 35.35 -4.11 23.16
C ALA A 120 36.29 -2.98 22.67
N ASP A 121 36.00 -1.74 23.03
CA ASP A 121 36.84 -0.57 22.70
C ASP A 121 38.25 -0.68 23.33
N GLN A 122 38.33 -1.22 24.54
CA GLN A 122 39.63 -1.50 25.23
C GLN A 122 40.44 -2.63 24.59
N ASN A 123 39.78 -3.51 23.82
CA ASN A 123 40.41 -4.62 23.12
C ASN A 123 40.49 -4.42 21.59
N ASP A 124 40.45 -3.16 21.15
CA ASP A 124 40.62 -2.75 19.73
C ASP A 124 39.59 -3.39 18.77
N PHE A 125 38.34 -3.64 19.24
CA PHE A 125 37.25 -4.05 18.38
C PHE A 125 36.65 -2.84 17.66
N GLU A 126 36.35 -3.00 16.38
CA GLU A 126 35.37 -2.15 15.72
C GLU A 126 33.98 -2.53 16.22
N THR A 127 33.26 -1.60 16.85
CA THR A 127 31.97 -1.87 17.47
C THR A 127 30.87 -1.05 16.83
N ILE A 128 29.77 -1.72 16.43
CA ILE A 128 28.57 -1.09 15.92
C ILE A 128 27.44 -1.34 16.92
N ILE A 129 26.79 -0.28 17.37
CA ILE A 129 25.61 -0.35 18.24
C ILE A 129 24.39 0.04 17.42
N VAL A 130 23.42 -0.86 17.26
CA VAL A 130 22.19 -0.61 16.51
C VAL A 130 21.01 -0.39 17.46
N THR A 131 20.42 0.77 17.41
CA THR A 131 19.36 1.17 18.34
C THR A 131 18.38 2.18 17.72
N GLY A 132 17.19 2.27 18.26
CA GLY A 132 16.24 3.36 18.06
C GLY A 132 16.26 4.41 19.16
N ASP A 133 17.17 4.31 20.14
CA ASP A 133 17.32 5.22 21.25
C ASP A 133 18.57 6.12 21.07
N ARG A 134 18.35 7.42 21.19
CA ARG A 134 19.44 8.41 21.07
C ARG A 134 20.36 8.45 22.30
N ASP A 135 19.94 7.92 23.42
CA ASP A 135 20.73 7.93 24.63
C ASP A 135 22.02 7.14 24.46
N LEU A 136 21.97 6.07 23.66
CA LEU A 136 23.14 5.26 23.31
C LEU A 136 24.21 6.03 22.50
N THR A 137 23.89 7.21 21.94
CA THR A 137 24.88 8.04 21.24
C THR A 137 25.99 8.54 22.16
N GLN A 138 25.77 8.59 23.47
CA GLN A 138 26.80 8.90 24.49
C GLN A 138 27.97 7.91 24.46
N LEU A 139 27.78 6.71 23.90
CA LEU A 139 28.80 5.64 23.85
C LEU A 139 29.74 5.76 22.64
N ALA A 140 29.50 6.67 21.71
CA ALA A 140 30.30 6.78 20.50
C ALA A 140 31.77 7.14 20.82
N THR A 141 32.72 6.40 20.20
CA THR A 141 34.16 6.64 20.27
C THR A 141 34.74 6.49 18.85
N GLN A 142 36.07 6.57 18.71
CA GLN A 142 36.71 6.30 17.42
C GLN A 142 36.49 4.87 16.91
N ASN A 143 36.28 3.90 17.84
CA ASN A 143 36.04 2.49 17.51
C ASN A 143 34.58 2.09 17.66
N VAL A 144 33.72 2.93 18.25
CA VAL A 144 32.30 2.65 18.51
C VAL A 144 31.41 3.59 17.73
N THR A 145 30.66 3.07 16.75
CA THR A 145 29.69 3.84 15.94
C THR A 145 28.27 3.42 16.29
N ILE A 146 27.37 4.40 16.45
CA ILE A 146 25.96 4.13 16.75
C ILE A 146 25.16 4.22 15.46
N TYR A 147 24.50 3.12 15.09
CA TYR A 147 23.54 3.04 13.99
C TYR A 147 22.15 3.33 14.53
N TYR A 148 21.74 4.59 14.42
CA TYR A 148 20.44 5.05 14.89
C TYR A 148 19.37 4.85 13.82
N THR A 149 18.34 4.04 14.07
CA THR A 149 17.23 3.80 13.14
C THR A 149 16.24 4.96 13.11
N LYS A 150 15.93 5.53 11.92
CA LYS A 150 15.01 6.67 11.73
C LYS A 150 13.57 6.25 11.43
N LYS A 151 13.37 5.62 10.27
CA LYS A 151 12.07 5.09 9.83
C LYS A 151 12.21 3.60 9.55
N GLY A 152 11.34 2.83 10.17
CA GLY A 152 11.48 1.38 10.10
C GLY A 152 12.76 0.89 10.76
N VAL A 153 13.30 -0.20 10.27
CA VAL A 153 14.51 -0.85 10.81
C VAL A 153 15.72 -0.75 9.88
N THR A 154 15.56 -0.25 8.67
CA THR A 154 16.60 -0.28 7.63
C THR A 154 17.18 1.09 7.26
N ASP A 155 16.51 2.20 7.63
CA ASP A 155 17.00 3.57 7.41
C ASP A 155 17.73 4.05 8.66
N VAL A 156 19.06 4.19 8.59
CA VAL A 156 19.91 4.45 9.75
C VAL A 156 20.79 5.71 9.54
N ASP A 157 21.01 6.44 10.64
CA ASP A 157 22.05 7.46 10.74
C ASP A 157 23.25 6.91 11.52
N HIS A 158 24.45 7.19 11.07
CA HIS A 158 25.69 6.77 11.73
C HIS A 158 26.20 7.88 12.63
N TYR A 159 26.10 7.69 13.94
CA TYR A 159 26.61 8.63 14.94
C TYR A 159 28.04 8.27 15.34
N THR A 160 28.97 9.04 14.82
CA THR A 160 30.37 9.07 15.26
C THR A 160 30.59 10.29 16.13
N PRO A 161 31.75 10.42 16.83
CA PRO A 161 32.08 11.64 17.56
C PRO A 161 32.04 12.90 16.70
N GLU A 162 32.46 12.82 15.43
CA GLU A 162 32.44 13.92 14.48
C GLU A 162 31.00 14.32 14.11
N PHE A 163 30.15 13.35 13.82
CA PHE A 163 28.75 13.61 13.49
C PHE A 163 27.99 14.21 14.68
N ILE A 164 28.28 13.75 15.89
CA ILE A 164 27.72 14.31 17.15
C ILE A 164 28.16 15.76 17.33
N ALA A 165 29.43 16.04 17.13
CA ALA A 165 29.97 17.42 17.22
C ALA A 165 29.34 18.35 16.17
N GLU A 166 29.15 17.89 14.95
CA GLU A 166 28.45 18.63 13.90
C GLU A 166 26.98 18.90 14.27
N LYS A 167 26.27 17.86 14.69
CA LYS A 167 24.83 17.92 14.99
C LYS A 167 24.50 18.76 16.21
N TYR A 168 25.33 18.70 17.25
CA TYR A 168 25.14 19.37 18.54
C TYR A 168 26.16 20.49 18.78
N ASN A 169 26.58 21.17 17.71
CA ASN A 169 27.41 22.37 17.77
C ASN A 169 28.66 22.24 18.65
N GLY A 170 29.42 21.17 18.49
CA GLY A 170 30.71 20.95 19.14
C GLY A 170 30.68 20.08 20.40
N LEU A 171 29.52 19.56 20.79
CA LEU A 171 29.44 18.65 21.94
C LEU A 171 30.15 17.32 21.64
N LYS A 172 30.80 16.79 22.66
CA LYS A 172 31.37 15.40 22.65
C LYS A 172 30.28 14.38 22.98
N PRO A 173 30.43 13.09 22.54
CA PRO A 173 29.46 12.05 22.83
C PRO A 173 29.05 11.97 24.31
N ILE A 174 30.02 12.00 25.22
CA ILE A 174 29.76 11.93 26.67
C ILE A 174 28.91 13.12 27.19
N GLN A 175 28.94 14.27 26.55
CA GLN A 175 28.16 15.44 26.94
C GLN A 175 26.67 15.32 26.62
N ILE A 176 26.24 14.26 25.92
CA ILE A 176 24.81 13.95 25.74
C ILE A 176 24.14 13.72 27.11
N ILE A 177 24.84 13.14 28.09
CA ILE A 177 24.31 12.99 29.46
C ILE A 177 24.08 14.34 30.12
N ASP A 178 25.01 15.28 29.94
CA ASP A 178 24.88 16.64 30.47
C ASP A 178 23.77 17.43 29.80
N MET A 179 23.62 17.26 28.47
CA MET A 179 22.53 17.86 27.73
C MET A 179 21.17 17.37 28.24
N LYS A 180 21.03 16.06 28.47
CA LYS A 180 19.83 15.46 29.09
C LYS A 180 19.63 15.91 30.54
N GLY A 181 20.71 16.08 31.31
CA GLY A 181 20.66 16.63 32.64
C GLY A 181 20.04 18.03 32.71
N LEU A 182 20.36 18.87 31.74
CA LEU A 182 19.83 20.23 31.65
C LEU A 182 18.43 20.29 31.01
N MET A 183 18.19 19.62 29.89
CA MET A 183 16.93 19.73 29.19
C MET A 183 15.85 18.73 29.62
N GLY A 184 16.24 17.69 30.35
CA GLY A 184 15.36 16.55 30.64
C GLY A 184 15.09 15.65 29.44
N ASP A 185 14.25 14.65 29.66
CA ASP A 185 13.74 13.77 28.64
C ASP A 185 12.30 13.37 28.93
N SER A 186 11.37 13.85 28.10
CA SER A 186 9.95 13.55 28.28
C SER A 186 9.58 12.09 27.96
N SER A 187 10.38 11.39 27.17
CA SER A 187 10.14 9.98 26.82
C SER A 187 10.41 9.05 28.00
N ASP A 188 11.39 9.40 28.83
CA ASP A 188 11.78 8.66 30.04
C ASP A 188 11.34 9.33 31.34
N ASN A 189 10.54 10.37 31.20
CA ASN A 189 10.05 11.17 32.33
C ASN A 189 11.18 11.72 33.21
N ILE A 190 12.28 12.12 32.59
CA ILE A 190 13.43 12.78 33.23
C ILE A 190 13.18 14.28 33.28
N PRO A 191 13.16 14.93 34.47
CA PRO A 191 12.67 16.31 34.61
C PRO A 191 13.57 17.36 33.98
N GLY A 192 14.88 17.28 34.15
CA GLY A 192 15.82 18.34 33.75
C GLY A 192 15.53 19.66 34.46
N VAL A 193 15.95 20.77 33.85
CA VAL A 193 15.68 22.13 34.30
C VAL A 193 14.45 22.70 33.58
N ALA A 194 13.42 23.02 34.31
CA ALA A 194 12.14 23.52 33.75
C ALA A 194 12.36 24.73 32.81
N GLY A 195 11.99 24.53 31.53
CA GLY A 195 12.07 25.57 30.49
C GLY A 195 13.48 25.78 29.91
N VAL A 196 14.40 24.83 30.11
CA VAL A 196 15.65 24.70 29.37
C VAL A 196 15.45 23.67 28.27
N GLY A 197 15.58 24.11 27.03
CA GLY A 197 15.52 23.22 25.85
C GLY A 197 16.89 22.93 25.28
N GLU A 198 16.94 22.06 24.26
CA GLU A 198 18.17 21.58 23.62
C GLU A 198 19.16 22.71 23.27
N LYS A 199 18.70 23.77 22.59
CA LYS A 199 19.56 24.90 22.18
C LYS A 199 20.21 25.62 23.37
N THR A 200 19.47 25.79 24.46
CA THR A 200 19.98 26.42 25.68
C THR A 200 20.96 25.51 26.39
N ALA A 201 20.65 24.22 26.47
CA ALA A 201 21.54 23.22 27.04
C ALA A 201 22.89 23.17 26.30
N ILE A 202 22.86 23.08 24.96
CA ILE A 202 24.06 23.07 24.12
C ILE A 202 24.90 24.33 24.33
N LYS A 203 24.25 25.51 24.38
CA LYS A 203 24.97 26.79 24.64
C LYS A 203 25.67 26.81 25.99
N LEU A 204 25.00 26.29 27.04
CA LEU A 204 25.57 26.22 28.37
C LEU A 204 26.77 25.25 28.44
N LEU A 205 26.63 24.08 27.79
CA LEU A 205 27.70 23.07 27.76
C LEU A 205 28.90 23.49 26.93
N ASN A 206 28.71 24.20 25.84
CA ASN A 206 29.82 24.81 25.11
C ASN A 206 30.59 25.88 25.90
N GLN A 207 29.93 26.50 26.88
CA GLN A 207 30.53 27.52 27.72
C GLN A 207 31.16 26.94 29.00
N PHE A 208 30.54 25.93 29.59
CA PHE A 208 30.88 25.42 30.91
C PHE A 208 31.18 23.91 30.98
N ASP A 209 31.17 23.20 29.84
CA ASP A 209 31.57 21.82 29.62
C ASP A 209 30.64 20.74 30.22
N SER A 210 30.11 20.93 31.42
CA SER A 210 29.28 19.94 32.12
C SER A 210 28.15 20.57 32.93
N VAL A 211 27.20 19.80 33.41
CA VAL A 211 26.17 20.25 34.36
C VAL A 211 26.85 20.85 35.60
N GLU A 212 27.81 20.17 36.17
CA GLU A 212 28.58 20.62 37.31
C GLU A 212 29.27 21.94 36.99
N GLY A 213 29.94 22.06 35.85
CA GLY A 213 30.58 23.27 35.37
C GLY A 213 29.63 24.47 35.23
N VAL A 214 28.38 24.24 34.85
CA VAL A 214 27.33 25.27 34.81
C VAL A 214 27.07 25.81 36.22
N TYR A 215 26.92 24.93 37.20
CA TYR A 215 26.62 25.31 38.58
C TYR A 215 27.81 25.91 39.30
N GLU A 216 29.04 25.44 39.06
CA GLU A 216 30.28 26.06 39.58
C GLU A 216 30.48 27.49 39.05
N ASN A 217 29.95 27.75 37.87
CA ASN A 217 30.05 29.07 37.22
C ASN A 217 28.68 29.75 37.05
N ILE A 218 27.73 29.47 37.94
CA ILE A 218 26.36 29.97 37.84
C ILE A 218 26.29 31.50 37.74
N ASP A 219 27.24 32.19 38.38
CA ASP A 219 27.34 33.65 38.32
C ASP A 219 27.69 34.19 36.93
N LYS A 220 28.32 33.37 36.09
CA LYS A 220 28.71 33.76 34.72
C LYS A 220 27.58 33.43 33.71
N VAL A 221 26.52 32.80 34.13
CA VAL A 221 25.38 32.49 33.26
C VAL A 221 24.62 33.75 32.91
N SER A 222 24.50 34.02 31.61
CA SER A 222 23.80 35.23 31.12
C SER A 222 22.29 35.02 31.15
N GLY A 223 21.56 36.02 31.70
CA GLY A 223 20.11 36.04 31.76
C GLY A 223 19.55 35.68 33.15
N LYS A 224 19.02 36.68 33.88
CA LYS A 224 18.51 36.55 35.23
C LYS A 224 17.48 35.40 35.38
N LYS A 225 16.54 35.29 34.45
CA LYS A 225 15.51 34.24 34.49
C LYS A 225 16.09 32.85 34.29
N LEU A 226 17.11 32.70 33.45
CA LEU A 226 17.77 31.41 33.22
C LEU A 226 18.56 30.98 34.46
N LYS A 227 19.31 31.94 35.07
CA LYS A 227 20.02 31.68 36.31
C LYS A 227 19.10 31.24 37.42
N GLU A 228 17.99 31.95 37.67
CA GLU A 228 16.97 31.59 38.65
C GLU A 228 16.41 30.18 38.44
N LYS A 229 16.13 29.80 37.18
CA LYS A 229 15.64 28.43 36.84
C LYS A 229 16.67 27.36 37.14
N LEU A 230 17.93 27.62 36.79
CA LEU A 230 19.02 26.68 37.07
C LEU A 230 19.19 26.49 38.57
N GLU A 231 19.24 27.58 39.36
CA GLU A 231 19.38 27.55 40.82
C GLU A 231 18.23 26.77 41.49
N LEU A 232 16.97 26.94 41.02
CA LEU A 232 15.80 26.23 41.53
C LEU A 232 15.80 24.72 41.21
N SER A 233 16.42 24.33 40.11
CA SER A 233 16.40 22.94 39.62
C SER A 233 17.76 22.24 39.73
N HIS A 234 18.63 22.67 40.63
CA HIS A 234 19.98 22.12 40.78
C HIS A 234 19.99 20.62 41.03
N GLU A 235 19.22 20.17 42.00
CA GLU A 235 19.09 18.73 42.33
C GLU A 235 18.47 17.94 41.17
N ASP A 236 17.45 18.50 40.50
CA ASP A 236 16.81 17.87 39.37
C ASP A 236 17.74 17.70 38.17
N ALA A 237 18.61 18.68 37.92
CA ALA A 237 19.61 18.62 36.85
C ALA A 237 20.65 17.53 37.08
N LEU A 238 21.17 17.40 38.31
CA LEU A 238 22.14 16.38 38.68
C LEU A 238 21.53 14.99 38.64
N MET A 239 20.33 14.83 39.21
CA MET A 239 19.57 13.58 39.16
C MET A 239 19.27 13.20 37.70
N SER A 240 18.86 14.13 36.87
CA SER A 240 18.54 13.91 35.46
C SER A 240 19.76 13.45 34.68
N LYS A 241 20.95 14.06 34.92
CA LYS A 241 22.21 13.61 34.36
C LYS A 241 22.52 12.15 34.76
N GLU A 242 22.36 11.84 36.06
CA GLU A 242 22.60 10.48 36.58
C GLU A 242 21.65 9.46 35.93
N LEU A 243 20.35 9.76 35.80
CA LEU A 243 19.36 8.89 35.16
C LEU A 243 19.66 8.67 33.67
N ALA A 244 20.15 9.69 32.97
CA ALA A 244 20.51 9.62 31.55
C ALA A 244 21.85 8.90 31.31
N THR A 245 22.66 8.70 32.35
CA THR A 245 23.97 8.06 32.25
C THR A 245 23.83 6.54 32.12
N ILE A 246 24.39 5.97 31.06
CA ILE A 246 24.46 4.52 30.87
C ILE A 246 25.57 3.96 31.75
N ASN A 247 25.25 2.91 32.51
CA ASN A 247 26.23 2.22 33.38
C ASN A 247 27.14 1.36 32.51
N ARG A 248 28.43 1.69 32.49
CA ARG A 248 29.47 1.00 31.73
C ARG A 248 30.28 0.02 32.55
N TYR A 249 29.79 -0.34 33.75
CA TYR A 249 30.43 -1.23 34.74
C TYR A 249 29.38 -2.19 35.35
N SER A 250 28.39 -2.57 34.59
CA SER A 250 27.34 -3.50 35.03
C SER A 250 27.92 -4.90 35.29
N PRO A 251 27.41 -5.63 36.26
CA PRO A 251 27.94 -6.96 36.63
C PRO A 251 27.45 -8.04 35.64
N ILE A 252 27.78 -7.85 34.36
CA ILE A 252 27.44 -8.81 33.30
C ILE A 252 28.33 -10.07 33.44
N GLU A 253 27.76 -11.24 33.21
CA GLU A 253 28.47 -12.51 33.15
C GLU A 253 28.90 -12.88 31.72
N VAL A 254 28.27 -12.27 30.69
CA VAL A 254 28.61 -12.51 29.30
C VAL A 254 29.91 -11.79 28.94
N THR A 255 30.82 -12.48 28.27
CA THR A 255 32.11 -11.98 27.84
C THR A 255 32.14 -11.74 26.33
N LEU A 256 33.14 -11.01 25.81
CA LEU A 256 33.32 -10.82 24.36
C LEU A 256 33.45 -12.17 23.63
N ASN A 257 34.09 -13.16 24.27
CA ASN A 257 34.23 -14.50 23.67
C ASN A 257 32.86 -15.20 23.46
N ASP A 258 31.90 -14.97 24.34
CA ASP A 258 30.56 -15.54 24.26
C ASP A 258 29.73 -14.93 23.11
N THR A 259 30.15 -13.80 22.62
CA THR A 259 29.48 -13.10 21.51
C THR A 259 30.01 -13.51 20.13
N LYS A 260 31.03 -14.40 20.09
CA LYS A 260 31.61 -14.85 18.81
C LYS A 260 30.57 -15.58 17.98
N LEU A 261 30.43 -15.15 16.72
CA LEU A 261 29.55 -15.84 15.78
C LEU A 261 30.17 -17.15 15.30
N SER A 262 29.38 -18.23 15.40
CA SER A 262 29.75 -19.55 14.86
C SER A 262 28.64 -19.99 13.91
N ASP A 263 29.05 -20.60 12.80
CA ASP A 263 28.14 -21.31 11.87
C ASP A 263 26.89 -20.54 11.36
N ILE A 264 27.06 -19.27 10.98
CA ILE A 264 25.97 -18.43 10.41
C ILE A 264 25.33 -19.09 9.17
N ASN A 265 26.03 -20.00 8.52
CA ASN A 265 25.57 -20.69 7.31
C ASN A 265 24.76 -21.96 7.62
N ASP A 266 24.66 -22.40 8.87
CA ASP A 266 23.70 -23.43 9.25
C ASP A 266 22.29 -22.85 9.20
N ASN A 267 21.50 -23.33 8.23
CA ASN A 267 20.16 -22.85 7.98
C ASN A 267 19.07 -23.77 8.54
N HIS A 268 19.42 -24.89 9.18
CA HIS A 268 18.42 -25.89 9.59
C HIS A 268 17.36 -25.30 10.54
N GLU A 269 17.78 -24.67 11.62
CA GLU A 269 16.87 -24.08 12.60
C GLU A 269 16.11 -22.86 12.03
N LYS A 270 16.77 -22.07 11.17
CA LYS A 270 16.13 -20.95 10.46
C LYS A 270 15.02 -21.43 9.54
N ILE A 271 15.24 -22.47 8.77
CA ILE A 271 14.23 -23.07 7.87
C ILE A 271 13.01 -23.55 8.65
N GLU A 272 13.22 -24.28 9.76
CA GLU A 272 12.13 -24.77 10.59
C GLU A 272 11.32 -23.61 11.21
N LEU A 273 12.00 -22.58 11.73
CA LEU A 273 11.34 -21.42 12.30
C LEU A 273 10.57 -20.62 11.23
N PHE A 274 11.17 -20.41 10.05
CA PHE A 274 10.52 -19.65 8.96
C PHE A 274 9.33 -20.41 8.36
N LYS A 275 9.38 -21.74 8.29
CA LYS A 275 8.21 -22.57 7.94
C LYS A 275 7.08 -22.39 8.95
N LYS A 276 7.40 -22.47 10.24
CA LYS A 276 6.45 -22.28 11.34
C LYS A 276 5.80 -20.89 11.34
N LEU A 277 6.58 -19.86 11.01
CA LEU A 277 6.12 -18.47 10.96
C LEU A 277 5.57 -18.07 9.58
N GLU A 278 5.64 -18.95 8.59
CA GLU A 278 5.21 -18.72 7.20
C GLU A 278 5.98 -17.58 6.51
N PHE A 279 7.26 -17.44 6.81
CA PHE A 279 8.14 -16.43 6.19
C PHE A 279 8.63 -16.88 4.80
N LYS A 280 7.71 -16.95 3.84
CA LYS A 280 7.98 -17.46 2.48
C LYS A 280 9.17 -16.77 1.80
N GLN A 281 9.29 -15.45 1.94
CA GLN A 281 10.37 -14.67 1.34
C GLN A 281 11.74 -15.06 1.94
N LEU A 282 11.85 -15.13 3.25
CA LEU A 282 13.11 -15.51 3.93
C LEU A 282 13.49 -16.96 3.64
N LEU A 283 12.51 -17.86 3.48
CA LEU A 283 12.76 -19.23 3.02
C LEU A 283 13.32 -19.24 1.60
N ALA A 284 12.70 -18.46 0.69
CA ALA A 284 13.18 -18.31 -0.67
C ALA A 284 14.60 -17.74 -0.72
N ASP A 285 14.93 -16.77 0.13
CA ASP A 285 16.26 -16.17 0.21
C ASP A 285 17.32 -17.18 0.69
N ILE A 286 16.97 -18.12 1.57
CA ILE A 286 17.85 -19.21 1.99
C ILE A 286 18.06 -20.22 0.85
N ASP A 287 16.98 -20.65 0.20
CA ASP A 287 17.05 -21.57 -0.92
C ASP A 287 17.82 -20.96 -2.09
N ASN A 288 17.67 -19.65 -2.31
CA ASN A 288 18.43 -18.91 -3.33
C ASN A 288 19.91 -18.78 -2.99
N LYS A 289 20.25 -18.49 -1.74
CA LYS A 289 21.67 -18.49 -1.29
C LYS A 289 22.29 -19.88 -1.42
N ALA A 290 21.56 -20.94 -1.10
CA ALA A 290 22.00 -22.30 -1.31
C ALA A 290 22.16 -22.64 -2.79
N SER A 291 21.22 -22.15 -3.64
CA SER A 291 21.30 -22.30 -5.09
C SER A 291 22.32 -21.36 -5.74
N GLU A 292 22.60 -20.18 -5.16
CA GLU A 292 23.71 -19.30 -5.57
C GLU A 292 25.07 -19.94 -5.23
N PHE A 293 25.21 -20.61 -4.10
CA PHE A 293 26.41 -21.42 -3.80
C PHE A 293 26.56 -22.62 -4.75
N GLU A 294 25.46 -23.22 -5.18
CA GLU A 294 25.46 -24.25 -6.26
C GLU A 294 25.58 -23.63 -7.66
N GLN A 295 25.13 -22.37 -7.86
CA GLN A 295 25.13 -21.63 -9.13
C GLN A 295 26.36 -20.73 -9.31
N GLU A 296 27.13 -20.39 -8.29
CA GLU A 296 28.49 -19.87 -8.47
C GLU A 296 29.39 -20.90 -9.23
N GLN A 297 28.95 -22.16 -9.30
CA GLN A 297 29.50 -23.16 -10.23
C GLN A 297 28.79 -23.22 -11.60
N LYS A 298 27.66 -22.50 -11.81
CA LYS A 298 27.00 -22.31 -13.09
C LYS A 298 26.58 -20.84 -13.23
N GLN A 299 27.52 -19.96 -13.55
CA GLN A 299 27.19 -18.71 -14.23
C GLN A 299 26.40 -19.09 -15.49
N VAL A 300 25.10 -18.82 -15.51
CA VAL A 300 24.31 -18.87 -16.73
C VAL A 300 24.77 -17.69 -17.57
N SER A 301 25.76 -17.94 -18.42
CA SER A 301 26.10 -17.00 -19.46
C SER A 301 25.01 -17.08 -20.51
N PHE A 302 24.28 -15.98 -20.71
CA PHE A 302 23.35 -15.87 -21.82
C PHE A 302 24.16 -15.64 -23.11
N ASP A 303 24.10 -16.59 -24.00
CA ASP A 303 24.62 -16.40 -25.38
C ASP A 303 23.54 -15.64 -26.17
N ILE A 304 23.66 -14.31 -26.18
CA ILE A 304 22.66 -13.41 -26.75
C ILE A 304 23.04 -13.11 -28.21
N LEU A 305 22.14 -13.48 -29.11
CA LEU A 305 22.31 -13.21 -30.54
C LEU A 305 21.75 -11.81 -30.89
N PRO A 306 22.43 -11.06 -31.75
CA PRO A 306 21.96 -9.73 -32.17
C PRO A 306 21.08 -9.74 -33.42
N THR A 307 20.64 -10.92 -33.87
CA THR A 307 19.94 -11.10 -35.16
C THR A 307 18.99 -12.30 -35.13
N PHE A 308 17.95 -12.25 -35.98
CA PHE A 308 16.99 -13.32 -36.18
C PHE A 308 17.32 -14.22 -37.41
N GLU A 309 18.45 -14.05 -38.08
CA GLU A 309 18.80 -14.78 -39.31
C GLU A 309 18.80 -16.29 -39.14
N TYR A 310 18.99 -16.80 -37.95
CA TYR A 310 19.06 -18.23 -37.63
C TYR A 310 17.76 -18.83 -37.14
N VAL A 311 16.64 -18.04 -37.09
CA VAL A 311 15.34 -18.51 -36.61
C VAL A 311 14.47 -18.99 -37.79
N ASP A 312 14.03 -20.22 -37.73
CA ASP A 312 13.03 -20.75 -38.69
C ASP A 312 11.62 -20.49 -38.14
N PHE A 313 11.05 -19.35 -38.47
CA PHE A 313 9.72 -18.93 -38.01
C PHE A 313 8.59 -19.81 -38.58
N ASN A 314 8.79 -20.58 -39.65
CA ASN A 314 7.78 -21.44 -40.23
C ASN A 314 7.51 -22.68 -39.36
N HIS A 315 8.47 -23.10 -38.57
CA HIS A 315 8.38 -24.25 -37.67
C HIS A 315 8.36 -23.86 -36.19
N LEU A 316 8.34 -22.57 -35.88
CA LEU A 316 8.31 -22.07 -34.49
C LEU A 316 6.88 -21.95 -33.99
N ASP A 317 6.50 -22.82 -33.03
CA ASP A 317 5.14 -22.82 -32.42
C ASP A 317 5.00 -21.75 -31.32
N GLU A 318 5.99 -21.63 -30.44
CA GLU A 318 5.91 -20.77 -29.25
C GLU A 318 7.24 -20.08 -28.95
N ALA A 319 7.18 -18.81 -28.53
CA ALA A 319 8.32 -18.10 -27.98
C ALA A 319 7.89 -17.08 -26.90
N VAL A 320 8.79 -16.78 -25.98
CA VAL A 320 8.67 -15.67 -25.04
C VAL A 320 9.14 -14.39 -25.72
N ILE A 321 8.36 -13.34 -25.64
CA ILE A 321 8.72 -12.01 -26.16
C ILE A 321 8.62 -10.96 -25.06
N HIS A 322 9.48 -9.94 -25.14
CA HIS A 322 9.49 -8.84 -24.19
C HIS A 322 9.89 -7.53 -24.88
N PHE A 323 9.11 -6.48 -24.67
CA PHE A 323 9.47 -5.12 -25.05
C PHE A 323 9.96 -4.34 -23.82
N GLU A 324 11.14 -3.77 -23.91
CA GLU A 324 11.73 -2.93 -22.88
C GLU A 324 11.57 -1.45 -23.21
N ILE A 325 11.18 -0.65 -22.22
CA ILE A 325 10.96 0.79 -22.35
C ILE A 325 11.75 1.58 -21.30
N ASP A 326 12.06 2.84 -21.60
CA ASP A 326 12.68 3.75 -20.64
C ASP A 326 11.60 4.48 -19.81
N GLY A 327 11.00 3.81 -18.88
CA GLY A 327 9.99 4.39 -18.01
C GLY A 327 8.89 3.42 -17.62
N SER A 328 7.75 3.96 -17.21
CA SER A 328 6.57 3.20 -16.78
C SER A 328 5.33 3.45 -17.64
N ASN A 329 5.37 4.44 -18.52
CA ASN A 329 4.23 4.78 -19.38
C ASN A 329 4.43 4.28 -20.82
N TYR A 330 4.00 3.05 -21.07
CA TYR A 330 4.13 2.38 -22.36
C TYR A 330 3.39 3.08 -23.51
N LEU A 331 2.48 4.03 -23.23
CA LEU A 331 1.79 4.83 -24.26
C LEU A 331 2.72 5.86 -24.90
N LYS A 332 3.75 6.33 -24.20
CA LYS A 332 4.57 7.44 -24.66
C LYS A 332 6.08 7.29 -24.46
N ASP A 333 6.51 6.50 -23.45
CA ASP A 333 7.94 6.37 -23.13
C ASP A 333 8.70 5.68 -24.26
N ASP A 334 10.01 5.94 -24.34
CA ASP A 334 10.86 5.42 -25.40
C ASP A 334 10.97 3.90 -25.36
N ILE A 335 10.82 3.25 -26.51
CA ILE A 335 10.95 1.81 -26.66
C ILE A 335 12.43 1.53 -26.93
N LEU A 336 13.07 0.78 -26.03
CA LEU A 336 14.52 0.53 -26.09
C LEU A 336 14.86 -0.72 -26.90
N LYS A 337 14.34 -1.85 -26.48
CA LYS A 337 14.77 -3.17 -26.96
C LYS A 337 13.58 -4.11 -27.12
N PHE A 338 13.80 -5.11 -27.98
CA PHE A 338 12.93 -6.29 -28.09
C PHE A 338 13.74 -7.54 -27.75
N GLY A 339 13.24 -8.32 -26.79
CA GLY A 339 13.79 -9.58 -26.35
C GLY A 339 12.95 -10.76 -26.82
N PHE A 340 13.61 -11.86 -27.15
CA PHE A 340 13.01 -13.06 -27.69
C PHE A 340 13.72 -14.30 -27.15
N TYR A 341 12.94 -15.34 -26.80
CA TYR A 341 13.47 -16.63 -26.36
C TYR A 341 12.58 -17.78 -26.85
N ASP A 342 13.15 -18.67 -27.65
CA ASP A 342 12.46 -19.84 -28.23
C ASP A 342 12.82 -21.17 -27.58
N LYS A 343 13.35 -21.17 -26.37
CA LYS A 343 13.91 -22.28 -25.58
C LYS A 343 15.31 -22.73 -26.00
N GLU A 344 15.81 -22.24 -27.13
CA GLU A 344 17.15 -22.54 -27.64
C GLU A 344 18.02 -21.28 -27.69
N ARG A 345 17.45 -20.14 -28.09
CA ARG A 345 18.18 -18.91 -28.44
C ARG A 345 17.63 -17.71 -27.69
N TYR A 346 18.53 -16.91 -27.12
CA TYR A 346 18.25 -15.58 -26.63
C TYR A 346 18.59 -14.57 -27.70
N ILE A 347 17.63 -13.77 -28.11
CA ILE A 347 17.84 -12.72 -29.10
C ILE A 347 17.39 -11.40 -28.51
N VAL A 348 18.25 -10.38 -28.56
CA VAL A 348 17.93 -9.02 -28.13
C VAL A 348 18.37 -8.05 -29.21
N VAL A 349 17.43 -7.30 -29.74
CA VAL A 349 17.66 -6.28 -30.78
C VAL A 349 17.11 -4.93 -30.33
N ASP A 350 17.59 -3.85 -30.92
CA ASP A 350 16.96 -2.55 -30.77
C ASP A 350 15.53 -2.61 -31.32
N ALA A 351 14.58 -1.99 -30.64
CA ALA A 351 13.18 -2.06 -31.04
C ALA A 351 12.95 -1.51 -32.47
N ASP A 352 13.66 -0.47 -32.86
CA ASP A 352 13.59 0.13 -34.20
C ASP A 352 14.05 -0.80 -35.31
N ASN A 353 14.86 -1.81 -34.98
CA ASN A 353 15.39 -2.77 -35.96
C ASN A 353 14.43 -3.93 -36.24
N ILE A 354 13.32 -4.06 -35.49
CA ILE A 354 12.32 -5.13 -35.73
C ILE A 354 11.79 -5.08 -37.16
N LYS A 355 11.63 -3.88 -37.72
CA LYS A 355 11.19 -3.68 -39.13
C LYS A 355 12.09 -4.31 -40.15
N ASP A 356 13.36 -4.62 -39.82
CA ASP A 356 14.33 -5.23 -40.71
C ASP A 356 14.15 -6.77 -40.78
N TYR A 357 13.22 -7.33 -39.97
CA TYR A 357 12.94 -8.77 -39.89
C TYR A 357 11.48 -9.08 -40.27
N PRO A 358 11.09 -9.08 -41.56
CA PRO A 358 9.71 -9.30 -41.99
C PRO A 358 9.16 -10.67 -41.61
N GLU A 359 9.97 -11.70 -41.49
CA GLU A 359 9.51 -13.03 -41.06
C GLU A 359 9.15 -13.06 -39.56
N LEU A 360 9.87 -12.29 -38.72
CA LEU A 360 9.50 -12.06 -37.32
C LEU A 360 8.15 -11.35 -37.22
N ILE A 361 7.95 -10.29 -37.98
CA ILE A 361 6.68 -9.55 -38.00
C ILE A 361 5.53 -10.46 -38.40
N LYS A 362 5.69 -11.25 -39.48
CA LYS A 362 4.66 -12.24 -39.89
C LYS A 362 4.36 -13.23 -38.76
N TRP A 363 5.38 -13.71 -38.06
CA TRP A 363 5.20 -14.63 -36.94
C TRP A 363 4.49 -13.97 -35.75
N LEU A 364 4.84 -12.71 -35.43
CA LEU A 364 4.17 -11.95 -34.38
C LEU A 364 2.68 -11.71 -34.70
N GLU A 365 2.34 -11.48 -35.95
CA GLU A 365 0.97 -11.23 -36.42
C GLU A 365 0.17 -12.51 -36.74
N ASN A 366 0.80 -13.67 -36.68
CA ASN A 366 0.16 -14.94 -36.97
C ASN A 366 -0.66 -15.43 -35.78
N GLU A 367 -1.96 -15.67 -35.99
CA GLU A 367 -2.90 -16.17 -34.98
C GLU A 367 -2.64 -17.61 -34.53
N ASN A 368 -1.84 -18.40 -35.28
CA ASN A 368 -1.48 -19.76 -34.90
C ASN A 368 -0.16 -19.83 -34.10
N SER A 369 0.67 -18.81 -34.15
CA SER A 369 1.93 -18.76 -33.41
C SER A 369 1.72 -18.22 -31.99
N LYS A 370 2.21 -18.96 -30.98
CA LYS A 370 1.97 -18.67 -29.58
C LYS A 370 3.03 -17.71 -29.01
N LYS A 371 2.59 -16.63 -28.38
CA LYS A 371 3.45 -15.68 -27.68
C LYS A 371 3.20 -15.77 -26.19
N VAL A 372 4.28 -15.79 -25.45
CA VAL A 372 4.30 -15.80 -23.98
C VAL A 372 4.92 -14.47 -23.52
N VAL A 373 4.29 -13.79 -22.59
CA VAL A 373 4.70 -12.44 -22.18
C VAL A 373 4.63 -12.24 -20.67
N TYR A 374 5.18 -11.12 -20.24
CA TYR A 374 4.85 -10.45 -18.99
C TYR A 374 4.22 -9.10 -19.34
N ASP A 375 2.99 -8.83 -18.88
CA ASP A 375 2.19 -7.67 -19.22
C ASP A 375 1.74 -7.62 -20.71
N ALA A 376 0.70 -8.36 -21.01
CA ALA A 376 0.11 -8.44 -22.35
C ALA A 376 -0.40 -7.06 -22.86
N LYS A 377 -1.01 -6.26 -21.99
CA LYS A 377 -1.51 -4.94 -22.36
C LYS A 377 -0.39 -4.00 -22.81
N LYS A 378 0.69 -3.93 -22.05
CA LYS A 378 1.92 -3.21 -22.45
C LYS A 378 2.43 -3.71 -23.79
N THR A 379 2.46 -5.02 -23.98
CA THR A 379 2.93 -5.67 -25.22
C THR A 379 2.09 -5.25 -26.43
N PHE A 380 0.76 -5.26 -26.31
CA PHE A 380 -0.14 -4.80 -27.40
C PHE A 380 0.05 -3.33 -27.75
N VAL A 381 0.14 -2.46 -26.75
CA VAL A 381 0.33 -1.02 -26.97
C VAL A 381 1.65 -0.73 -27.66
N ILE A 382 2.75 -1.32 -27.17
CA ILE A 382 4.08 -1.07 -27.74
C ILE A 382 4.17 -1.64 -29.16
N ALA A 383 3.66 -2.84 -29.40
CA ALA A 383 3.63 -3.41 -30.75
C ALA A 383 2.83 -2.54 -31.73
N HIS A 384 1.69 -2.03 -31.32
CA HIS A 384 0.88 -1.13 -32.16
C HIS A 384 1.62 0.20 -32.46
N ARG A 385 2.35 0.75 -31.50
CA ARG A 385 3.24 1.90 -31.71
C ARG A 385 4.34 1.62 -32.76
N LEU A 386 4.75 0.36 -32.90
CA LEU A 386 5.68 -0.11 -33.92
C LEU A 386 5.00 -0.59 -35.22
N ASN A 387 3.69 -0.36 -35.37
CA ASN A 387 2.84 -0.84 -36.47
C ASN A 387 2.81 -2.38 -36.61
N ILE A 388 2.86 -3.10 -35.51
CA ILE A 388 2.76 -4.57 -35.45
C ILE A 388 1.46 -4.93 -34.75
N ASN A 389 0.63 -5.76 -35.37
CA ASN A 389 -0.61 -6.27 -34.81
C ASN A 389 -0.41 -7.67 -34.22
N ILE A 390 0.15 -7.75 -33.03
CA ILE A 390 0.42 -9.04 -32.36
C ILE A 390 -0.86 -9.84 -32.17
N GLN A 391 -0.82 -11.12 -32.51
CA GLN A 391 -1.89 -12.08 -32.34
C GLN A 391 -1.45 -13.21 -31.41
N ASN A 392 -2.44 -13.86 -30.80
CA ASN A 392 -2.28 -15.11 -30.05
C ASN A 392 -1.26 -15.04 -28.91
N ILE A 393 -1.39 -14.10 -28.00
CA ILE A 393 -0.73 -14.14 -26.70
C ILE A 393 -1.50 -15.18 -25.86
N VAL A 394 -0.82 -16.28 -25.52
CA VAL A 394 -1.45 -17.43 -24.82
C VAL A 394 -1.21 -17.42 -23.31
N PHE A 395 -0.23 -16.67 -22.83
CA PHE A 395 0.13 -16.61 -21.44
C PHE A 395 0.77 -15.27 -21.09
N ASP A 396 0.39 -14.75 -19.92
CA ASP A 396 0.93 -13.53 -19.29
C ASP A 396 1.26 -13.83 -17.83
N ALA A 397 2.52 -13.81 -17.47
CA ALA A 397 2.98 -14.15 -16.13
C ALA A 397 2.50 -13.13 -15.06
N MET A 398 2.30 -11.86 -15.43
CA MET A 398 1.77 -10.84 -14.55
C MET A 398 0.30 -11.12 -14.20
N LEU A 399 -0.54 -11.35 -15.19
CA LEU A 399 -1.96 -11.67 -15.01
C LEU A 399 -2.15 -13.00 -14.30
N ALA A 400 -1.35 -14.02 -14.63
CA ALA A 400 -1.38 -15.31 -13.96
C ALA A 400 -1.06 -15.18 -12.47
N SER A 401 -0.03 -14.41 -12.10
CA SER A 401 0.31 -14.15 -10.70
C SER A 401 -0.84 -13.49 -9.93
N TYR A 402 -1.48 -12.51 -10.54
CA TYR A 402 -2.62 -11.81 -9.96
C TYR A 402 -3.84 -12.72 -9.75
N ILE A 403 -4.15 -13.60 -10.70
CA ILE A 403 -5.25 -14.56 -10.59
C ILE A 403 -4.96 -15.58 -9.49
N ILE A 404 -3.74 -16.09 -9.41
CA ILE A 404 -3.33 -17.11 -8.43
C ILE A 404 -3.44 -16.55 -7.01
N ASP A 405 -2.89 -15.37 -6.78
CA ASP A 405 -2.94 -14.69 -5.48
C ASP A 405 -2.86 -13.15 -5.64
N PRO A 406 -3.99 -12.45 -5.59
CA PRO A 406 -4.03 -10.99 -5.79
C PRO A 406 -3.38 -10.19 -4.67
N SER A 407 -2.94 -10.81 -3.59
CA SER A 407 -2.21 -10.17 -2.50
C SER A 407 -0.70 -10.08 -2.75
N ARG A 408 -0.18 -10.81 -3.75
CA ARG A 408 1.24 -10.78 -4.10
C ARG A 408 1.63 -9.45 -4.71
N THR A 409 2.85 -9.00 -4.38
CA THR A 409 3.45 -7.81 -5.01
C THR A 409 3.78 -8.10 -6.47
N ILE A 410 3.39 -7.20 -7.37
CA ILE A 410 3.65 -7.27 -8.81
C ILE A 410 4.27 -5.94 -9.24
N ASP A 411 5.56 -5.73 -8.93
CA ASP A 411 6.31 -4.52 -9.29
C ASP A 411 7.09 -4.71 -10.60
N ASP A 412 7.69 -5.88 -10.77
CA ASP A 412 8.49 -6.28 -11.91
C ASP A 412 8.46 -7.81 -12.11
N VAL A 413 9.18 -8.31 -13.09
CA VAL A 413 9.29 -9.76 -13.35
C VAL A 413 9.90 -10.48 -12.16
N TYR A 414 10.92 -9.88 -11.52
CA TYR A 414 11.57 -10.47 -10.35
C TYR A 414 10.58 -10.76 -9.23
N SER A 415 9.71 -9.80 -8.90
CA SER A 415 8.71 -9.95 -7.84
C SER A 415 7.72 -11.10 -8.08
N VAL A 416 7.47 -11.44 -9.33
CA VAL A 416 6.60 -12.58 -9.71
C VAL A 416 7.34 -13.90 -9.64
N VAL A 417 8.53 -13.99 -10.25
CA VAL A 417 9.26 -15.25 -10.40
C VAL A 417 9.90 -15.75 -9.11
N THR A 418 10.16 -14.87 -8.15
CA THR A 418 10.63 -15.23 -6.79
C THR A 418 9.66 -16.15 -6.06
N ASN A 419 8.35 -16.02 -6.29
CA ASN A 419 7.36 -16.90 -5.69
C ASN A 419 7.51 -18.37 -6.16
N TYR A 420 8.26 -18.61 -7.22
CA TYR A 420 8.47 -19.92 -7.84
C TYR A 420 9.94 -20.36 -7.82
N HIS A 421 10.80 -19.66 -7.09
CA HIS A 421 12.24 -19.93 -6.99
C HIS A 421 12.98 -19.96 -8.34
N GLN A 422 12.49 -19.20 -9.33
CA GLN A 422 13.10 -19.09 -10.67
C GLN A 422 13.88 -17.77 -10.80
N MET A 423 15.05 -17.72 -10.18
CA MET A 423 15.84 -16.50 -9.94
C MET A 423 16.88 -16.24 -11.04
N TYR A 424 16.45 -16.12 -12.30
CA TYR A 424 17.36 -15.75 -13.41
C TYR A 424 17.46 -14.23 -13.59
N VAL A 425 16.49 -13.47 -13.14
CA VAL A 425 16.38 -12.02 -13.30
C VAL A 425 16.64 -11.28 -11.99
N LYS A 426 17.20 -10.07 -12.08
CA LYS A 426 17.38 -9.16 -10.94
C LYS A 426 16.21 -8.15 -10.87
N GLU A 427 16.01 -7.56 -9.69
CA GLU A 427 15.06 -6.45 -9.53
C GLU A 427 15.39 -5.29 -10.48
N ASP A 428 14.37 -4.70 -11.10
CA ASP A 428 14.53 -3.56 -12.00
C ASP A 428 15.26 -2.38 -11.32
N VAL A 429 14.98 -2.15 -10.03
CA VAL A 429 15.65 -1.11 -9.23
C VAL A 429 17.17 -1.32 -9.15
N SER A 430 17.62 -2.58 -9.13
CA SER A 430 19.06 -2.90 -9.11
C SER A 430 19.75 -2.66 -10.47
N ILE A 431 18.98 -2.70 -11.55
CA ILE A 431 19.46 -2.49 -12.92
C ILE A 431 19.39 -1.01 -13.32
N TYR A 432 18.26 -0.36 -13.07
CA TYR A 432 18.00 1.02 -13.49
C TYR A 432 18.30 2.07 -12.42
N GLY A 433 18.42 1.69 -11.15
CA GLY A 433 18.48 2.63 -10.03
C GLY A 433 17.10 3.19 -9.66
N LYS A 434 17.05 4.08 -8.66
CA LYS A 434 15.81 4.63 -8.10
C LYS A 434 15.83 6.16 -8.05
N GLY A 435 14.68 6.77 -8.34
CA GLY A 435 14.48 8.23 -8.24
C GLY A 435 15.46 9.01 -9.11
N LYS A 436 16.18 9.97 -8.54
CA LYS A 436 17.14 10.81 -9.28
C LYS A 436 18.37 10.06 -9.80
N LYS A 437 18.61 8.84 -9.33
CA LYS A 437 19.74 7.98 -9.77
C LYS A 437 19.33 6.99 -10.87
N ARG A 438 18.04 7.04 -11.30
CA ARG A 438 17.57 6.18 -12.37
C ARG A 438 18.23 6.55 -13.70
N HIS A 439 18.72 5.57 -14.43
CA HIS A 439 19.33 5.71 -15.75
C HIS A 439 19.17 4.40 -16.54
N VAL A 440 19.24 4.49 -17.85
CA VAL A 440 19.30 3.31 -18.70
C VAL A 440 20.72 2.74 -18.59
N PRO A 441 20.90 1.46 -18.25
CA PRO A 441 22.22 0.85 -18.14
C PRO A 441 22.90 0.67 -19.48
N ASP A 442 24.19 0.32 -19.46
CA ASP A 442 24.94 0.00 -20.67
C ASP A 442 24.30 -1.16 -21.43
N THR A 443 24.46 -1.18 -22.74
CA THR A 443 23.80 -2.13 -23.66
C THR A 443 24.02 -3.59 -23.27
N GLU A 444 25.19 -3.97 -22.80
CA GLU A 444 25.50 -5.36 -22.40
C GLU A 444 24.68 -5.75 -21.15
N ILE A 445 24.61 -4.87 -20.15
CA ILE A 445 23.83 -5.07 -18.93
C ILE A 445 22.35 -5.16 -19.28
N LEU A 446 21.86 -4.25 -20.13
CA LEU A 446 20.47 -4.20 -20.56
C LEU A 446 20.08 -5.46 -21.34
N ASN A 447 20.89 -5.89 -22.30
CA ASN A 447 20.63 -7.10 -23.07
C ASN A 447 20.60 -8.34 -22.18
N THR A 448 21.53 -8.45 -21.23
CA THR A 448 21.57 -9.55 -20.25
C THR A 448 20.33 -9.54 -19.37
N HIS A 449 19.90 -8.37 -18.93
CA HIS A 449 18.66 -8.23 -18.13
C HIS A 449 17.44 -8.71 -18.93
N ILE A 450 17.29 -8.30 -20.18
CA ILE A 450 16.18 -8.69 -21.06
C ILE A 450 16.19 -10.20 -21.33
N ALA A 451 17.35 -10.79 -21.62
CA ALA A 451 17.48 -12.24 -21.78
C ALA A 451 17.07 -12.98 -20.50
N SER A 452 17.48 -12.48 -19.34
CA SER A 452 17.09 -13.04 -18.04
C SER A 452 15.59 -12.93 -17.76
N ILE A 453 14.92 -11.84 -18.19
CA ILE A 453 13.46 -11.69 -18.15
C ILE A 453 12.79 -12.77 -18.98
N THR A 454 13.18 -12.95 -20.25
CA THR A 454 12.55 -13.94 -21.14
C THR A 454 12.73 -15.37 -20.63
N LYS A 455 13.92 -15.69 -20.10
CA LYS A 455 14.18 -16.98 -19.45
C LYS A 455 13.31 -17.21 -18.21
N SER A 456 13.17 -16.20 -17.37
CA SER A 456 12.37 -16.29 -16.14
C SER A 456 10.90 -16.51 -16.44
N ILE A 457 10.35 -15.84 -17.44
CA ILE A 457 8.96 -15.99 -17.88
C ILE A 457 8.72 -17.44 -18.40
N ASP A 458 9.62 -17.98 -19.23
CA ASP A 458 9.55 -19.37 -19.71
C ASP A 458 9.58 -20.36 -18.54
N ALA A 459 10.47 -20.15 -17.60
CA ALA A 459 10.64 -21.05 -16.45
C ALA A 459 9.44 -21.10 -15.52
N VAL A 460 8.74 -19.99 -15.30
CA VAL A 460 7.56 -19.95 -14.39
C VAL A 460 6.27 -20.39 -15.08
N LYS A 461 6.16 -20.27 -16.39
CA LYS A 461 4.93 -20.60 -17.14
C LYS A 461 4.35 -21.95 -16.75
N PRO A 462 5.08 -23.10 -16.85
CA PRO A 462 4.51 -24.40 -16.53
C PRO A 462 4.11 -24.55 -15.06
N LEU A 463 4.82 -23.88 -14.14
CA LEU A 463 4.52 -23.91 -12.71
C LEU A 463 3.23 -23.15 -12.41
N MET A 464 3.06 -21.98 -13.01
CA MET A 464 1.86 -21.16 -12.87
C MET A 464 0.66 -21.81 -13.55
N GLU A 465 0.81 -22.40 -14.74
CA GLU A 465 -0.25 -23.13 -15.43
C GLU A 465 -0.76 -24.28 -14.57
N LYS A 466 0.12 -25.07 -13.97
CA LYS A 466 -0.26 -26.15 -13.05
C LYS A 466 -1.05 -25.64 -11.85
N GLU A 467 -0.66 -24.50 -11.27
CA GLU A 467 -1.37 -23.90 -10.14
C GLU A 467 -2.73 -23.34 -10.56
N LEU A 468 -2.83 -22.67 -11.71
CA LEU A 468 -4.09 -22.21 -12.28
C LEU A 468 -5.06 -23.36 -12.57
N GLU A 469 -4.58 -24.46 -13.10
CA GLU A 469 -5.38 -25.67 -13.34
C GLU A 469 -5.90 -26.27 -12.03
N SER A 470 -5.04 -26.41 -11.02
CA SER A 470 -5.43 -26.93 -9.70
C SER A 470 -6.46 -26.06 -8.99
N HIS A 471 -6.48 -24.77 -9.25
CA HIS A 471 -7.43 -23.80 -8.72
C HIS A 471 -8.66 -23.59 -9.62
N GLN A 472 -8.78 -24.29 -10.74
CA GLN A 472 -9.85 -24.09 -11.75
C GLN A 472 -9.90 -22.64 -12.29
N GLN A 473 -8.75 -22.01 -12.44
CA GLN A 473 -8.59 -20.60 -12.82
C GLN A 473 -8.02 -20.39 -14.22
N MET A 474 -7.73 -21.45 -14.96
CA MET A 474 -7.16 -21.32 -16.30
C MET A 474 -8.09 -20.54 -17.25
N ASN A 475 -9.40 -20.73 -17.11
CA ASN A 475 -10.39 -20.00 -17.91
C ASN A 475 -10.41 -18.50 -17.56
N LEU A 476 -10.17 -18.12 -16.30
CA LEU A 476 -10.00 -16.70 -15.92
C LEU A 476 -8.87 -16.05 -16.69
N LEU A 477 -7.77 -16.74 -16.87
CA LEU A 477 -6.64 -16.22 -17.64
C LEU A 477 -6.96 -16.18 -19.15
N LYS A 478 -7.35 -17.31 -19.73
CA LYS A 478 -7.48 -17.47 -21.19
C LYS A 478 -8.72 -16.77 -21.77
N ASP A 479 -9.84 -16.85 -21.06
CA ASP A 479 -11.14 -16.40 -21.61
C ASP A 479 -11.55 -15.03 -21.06
N LEU A 480 -10.94 -14.54 -20.00
CA LEU A 480 -11.29 -13.27 -19.38
C LEU A 480 -10.13 -12.27 -19.38
N GLU A 481 -9.07 -12.48 -18.61
CA GLU A 481 -8.04 -11.45 -18.36
C GLU A 481 -7.14 -11.20 -19.59
N LEU A 482 -6.74 -12.21 -20.35
CA LEU A 482 -5.97 -12.02 -21.59
C LEU A 482 -6.74 -11.29 -22.68
N PRO A 483 -7.99 -11.70 -23.02
CA PRO A 483 -8.82 -10.93 -23.96
C PRO A 483 -9.08 -9.50 -23.45
N LEU A 484 -9.29 -9.34 -22.15
CA LEU A 484 -9.50 -8.02 -21.54
C LEU A 484 -8.26 -7.12 -21.69
N ALA A 485 -7.06 -7.65 -21.54
CA ALA A 485 -5.82 -6.88 -21.73
C ALA A 485 -5.76 -6.25 -23.13
N ARG A 486 -6.19 -6.96 -24.15
CA ARG A 486 -6.27 -6.43 -25.52
C ARG A 486 -7.33 -5.34 -25.65
N ILE A 487 -8.48 -5.53 -25.04
CA ILE A 487 -9.57 -4.53 -25.04
C ILE A 487 -9.12 -3.27 -24.34
N LEU A 488 -8.51 -3.39 -23.16
CA LEU A 488 -7.99 -2.25 -22.39
C LEU A 488 -6.88 -1.51 -23.15
N SER A 489 -6.02 -2.22 -23.88
CA SER A 489 -4.99 -1.58 -24.71
C SER A 489 -5.63 -0.65 -25.76
N LYS A 490 -6.68 -1.09 -26.43
CA LYS A 490 -7.44 -0.28 -27.39
C LYS A 490 -8.09 0.95 -26.73
N MET A 491 -8.71 0.75 -25.55
CA MET A 491 -9.35 1.82 -24.79
C MET A 491 -8.34 2.90 -24.37
N GLU A 492 -7.17 2.49 -23.89
CA GLU A 492 -6.09 3.39 -23.49
C GLU A 492 -5.52 4.18 -24.68
N GLU A 493 -5.36 3.53 -25.82
CA GLU A 493 -4.86 4.16 -27.05
C GLU A 493 -5.88 5.14 -27.65
N ILE A 494 -7.15 4.81 -27.63
CA ILE A 494 -8.23 5.71 -28.10
C ILE A 494 -8.32 6.92 -27.19
N GLY A 495 -8.36 6.72 -25.88
CA GLY A 495 -8.59 7.76 -24.89
C GLY A 495 -9.97 8.38 -24.98
N ILE A 496 -10.21 9.41 -24.20
CA ILE A 496 -11.44 10.19 -24.23
C ILE A 496 -11.15 11.66 -24.55
N TYR A 497 -11.86 12.21 -25.54
CA TYR A 497 -11.74 13.60 -25.88
C TYR A 497 -12.14 14.49 -24.71
N THR A 498 -11.31 15.48 -24.40
CA THR A 498 -11.50 16.36 -23.25
C THR A 498 -11.34 17.81 -23.68
N ASP A 499 -12.38 18.60 -23.47
CA ASP A 499 -12.39 20.03 -23.83
C ASP A 499 -11.67 20.85 -22.75
N VAL A 500 -10.46 21.28 -23.07
CA VAL A 500 -9.65 22.10 -22.16
C VAL A 500 -10.31 23.46 -21.85
N ASN A 501 -11.06 24.02 -22.78
CA ASN A 501 -11.73 25.31 -22.59
C ASN A 501 -12.82 25.20 -21.51
N ASP A 502 -13.58 24.10 -21.51
CA ASP A 502 -14.58 23.85 -20.47
C ASP A 502 -13.92 23.70 -19.10
N LEU A 503 -12.78 23.02 -19.01
CA LEU A 503 -12.03 22.90 -17.75
C LEU A 503 -11.49 24.26 -17.27
N GLN A 504 -10.98 25.09 -18.17
CA GLN A 504 -10.51 26.44 -17.84
C GLN A 504 -11.64 27.33 -17.34
N HIS A 505 -12.82 27.22 -17.97
CA HIS A 505 -14.02 27.95 -17.52
C HIS A 505 -14.46 27.51 -16.12
N MET A 506 -14.50 26.22 -15.88
CA MET A 506 -14.79 25.66 -14.55
C MET A 506 -13.76 26.11 -13.51
N GLN A 507 -12.49 26.20 -13.88
CA GLN A 507 -11.42 26.68 -13.00
C GLN A 507 -11.68 28.12 -12.56
N GLN A 508 -12.09 28.98 -13.47
CA GLN A 508 -12.43 30.37 -13.17
C GLN A 508 -13.63 30.46 -12.24
N GLU A 509 -14.72 29.74 -12.54
CA GLU A 509 -15.92 29.71 -11.69
C GLU A 509 -15.63 29.22 -10.27
N LEU A 510 -14.82 28.17 -10.12
CA LEU A 510 -14.41 27.64 -8.84
C LEU A 510 -13.50 28.63 -8.09
N GLN A 511 -12.61 29.32 -8.78
CA GLN A 511 -11.72 30.31 -8.17
C GLN A 511 -12.54 31.46 -7.56
N GLU A 512 -13.55 31.98 -8.26
CA GLU A 512 -14.44 33.02 -7.76
C GLU A 512 -15.21 32.56 -6.50
N LYS A 513 -15.72 31.31 -6.49
CA LYS A 513 -16.38 30.71 -5.32
C LYS A 513 -15.42 30.57 -4.13
N LEU A 514 -14.19 30.11 -4.39
CA LEU A 514 -13.17 29.94 -3.37
C LEU A 514 -12.76 31.27 -2.73
N GLU A 515 -12.63 32.33 -3.52
CA GLU A 515 -12.31 33.67 -3.02
C GLU A 515 -13.40 34.20 -2.10
N LEU A 516 -14.68 34.01 -2.46
CA LEU A 516 -15.81 34.36 -1.62
C LEU A 516 -15.82 33.56 -0.30
N LEU A 517 -15.52 32.27 -0.34
CA LEU A 517 -15.40 31.43 0.84
C LEU A 517 -14.24 31.84 1.75
N VAL A 518 -13.07 32.19 1.18
CA VAL A 518 -11.93 32.72 1.93
C VAL A 518 -12.31 33.98 2.69
N GLN A 519 -13.00 34.93 2.00
CA GLN A 519 -13.46 36.15 2.63
C GLN A 519 -14.43 35.86 3.79
N ARG A 520 -15.43 35.02 3.60
CA ARG A 520 -16.38 34.63 4.64
C ARG A 520 -15.70 33.94 5.83
N ILE A 521 -14.72 33.08 5.57
CA ILE A 521 -13.97 32.37 6.63
C ILE A 521 -13.12 33.38 7.42
N HIS A 522 -12.42 34.28 6.77
CA HIS A 522 -11.62 35.31 7.44
C HIS A 522 -12.49 36.28 8.24
N ASP A 523 -13.64 36.69 7.70
CA ASP A 523 -14.60 37.53 8.42
C ASP A 523 -15.15 36.84 9.67
N ALA A 524 -15.50 35.55 9.57
CA ALA A 524 -16.00 34.76 10.69
C ALA A 524 -14.90 34.47 11.75
N ALA A 525 -13.66 34.34 11.33
CA ALA A 525 -12.50 34.17 12.22
C ALA A 525 -12.07 35.47 12.89
N GLY A 526 -12.36 36.62 12.27
CA GLY A 526 -11.88 37.94 12.69
C GLY A 526 -10.41 38.24 12.37
N GLU A 527 -9.76 37.36 11.60
CA GLU A 527 -8.37 37.47 11.20
C GLU A 527 -8.11 36.73 9.86
N GLU A 528 -7.07 37.18 9.15
CA GLU A 528 -6.58 36.47 7.99
C GLU A 528 -5.60 35.36 8.39
N PHE A 529 -5.72 34.18 7.80
CA PHE A 529 -4.86 33.04 8.05
C PHE A 529 -4.83 32.09 6.85
N ASN A 530 -3.88 31.18 6.79
CA ASN A 530 -3.82 30.15 5.77
C ASN A 530 -4.78 29.00 6.12
N ILE A 531 -5.91 28.93 5.42
CA ILE A 531 -6.95 27.91 5.60
C ILE A 531 -6.42 26.50 5.30
N ASN A 532 -5.45 26.39 4.40
CA ASN A 532 -4.81 25.13 4.02
C ASN A 532 -3.76 24.64 5.06
N SER A 533 -3.44 25.45 6.04
CA SER A 533 -2.55 25.06 7.14
C SER A 533 -3.36 24.47 8.29
N PRO A 534 -3.29 23.15 8.55
CA PRO A 534 -3.99 22.52 9.68
C PRO A 534 -3.62 23.15 11.03
N LYS A 535 -2.36 23.61 11.15
CA LYS A 535 -1.86 24.26 12.36
C LYS A 535 -2.53 25.62 12.60
N GLN A 536 -2.56 26.50 11.58
CA GLN A 536 -3.20 27.81 11.70
C GLN A 536 -4.70 27.68 11.88
N LEU A 537 -5.34 26.79 11.13
CA LEU A 537 -6.75 26.51 11.26
C LEU A 537 -7.10 25.97 12.66
N GLY A 538 -6.29 25.09 13.22
CA GLY A 538 -6.48 24.57 14.57
C GLY A 538 -6.41 25.68 15.64
N VAL A 539 -5.48 26.62 15.52
CA VAL A 539 -5.40 27.80 16.41
C VAL A 539 -6.67 28.66 16.30
N VAL A 540 -7.10 28.97 15.09
CA VAL A 540 -8.32 29.76 14.86
C VAL A 540 -9.55 29.09 15.47
N LEU A 541 -9.78 27.81 15.19
CA LEU A 541 -10.97 27.10 15.64
C LEU A 541 -10.98 26.88 17.17
N PHE A 542 -9.88 26.43 17.74
CA PHE A 542 -9.84 25.95 19.11
C PHE A 542 -9.29 26.96 20.14
N GLU A 543 -8.51 27.92 19.71
CA GLU A 543 -7.94 28.95 20.59
C GLU A 543 -8.64 30.31 20.42
N THR A 544 -8.83 30.78 19.20
CA THR A 544 -9.49 32.07 18.92
C THR A 544 -11.01 31.98 19.09
N LEU A 545 -11.66 31.02 18.40
CA LEU A 545 -13.11 30.80 18.45
C LEU A 545 -13.55 29.91 19.61
N LYS A 546 -12.60 29.29 20.30
CA LYS A 546 -12.83 28.43 21.49
C LYS A 546 -13.86 27.30 21.28
N LEU A 547 -13.85 26.69 20.10
CA LEU A 547 -14.71 25.55 19.81
C LEU A 547 -14.26 24.30 20.60
N PRO A 548 -15.16 23.35 20.86
CA PRO A 548 -14.82 22.12 21.57
C PRO A 548 -13.73 21.32 20.83
N VAL A 549 -12.69 20.88 21.55
CA VAL A 549 -11.62 20.04 21.01
C VAL A 549 -12.10 18.59 20.98
N ILE A 550 -12.36 18.05 19.80
CA ILE A 550 -12.82 16.67 19.62
C ILE A 550 -11.63 15.70 19.68
N LYS A 551 -10.52 16.05 19.00
CA LYS A 551 -9.35 15.17 18.88
C LYS A 551 -8.04 15.97 18.77
N LYS A 552 -7.01 15.46 19.42
CA LYS A 552 -5.64 15.97 19.28
C LYS A 552 -4.75 14.98 18.52
N THR A 553 -3.80 15.51 17.78
CA THR A 553 -2.74 14.77 17.11
C THR A 553 -1.42 14.98 17.85
N LYS A 554 -0.39 14.25 17.45
CA LYS A 554 0.98 14.46 18.00
C LYS A 554 1.53 15.88 17.78
N THR A 555 1.01 16.59 16.78
CA THR A 555 1.48 17.92 16.35
C THR A 555 0.52 19.05 16.65
N GLY A 556 -0.60 18.78 17.30
CA GLY A 556 -1.60 19.79 17.67
C GLY A 556 -3.05 19.33 17.56
N TYR A 557 -3.96 20.26 17.28
CA TYR A 557 -5.37 19.99 17.11
C TYR A 557 -5.64 19.26 15.80
N SER A 558 -6.54 18.26 15.83
CA SER A 558 -7.05 17.65 14.59
C SER A 558 -8.08 18.56 13.92
N THR A 559 -7.90 18.81 12.65
CA THR A 559 -8.85 19.50 11.76
C THR A 559 -9.32 18.58 10.63
N ALA A 560 -9.29 17.27 10.85
CA ALA A 560 -9.76 16.28 9.89
C ALA A 560 -11.27 16.45 9.61
N VAL A 561 -11.73 15.95 8.47
CA VAL A 561 -13.12 16.11 8.02
C VAL A 561 -14.11 15.57 9.05
N ASP A 562 -13.86 14.39 9.62
CA ASP A 562 -14.68 13.76 10.65
C ASP A 562 -14.80 14.61 11.93
N VAL A 563 -13.74 15.33 12.29
CA VAL A 563 -13.74 16.26 13.43
C VAL A 563 -14.55 17.50 13.10
N LEU A 564 -14.37 18.10 11.92
CA LEU A 564 -15.12 19.27 11.50
C LEU A 564 -16.62 18.98 11.33
N GLU A 565 -16.99 17.82 10.82
CA GLU A 565 -18.39 17.40 10.70
C GLU A 565 -19.09 17.34 12.07
N GLN A 566 -18.39 16.94 13.12
CA GLN A 566 -18.93 16.95 14.49
C GLN A 566 -19.11 18.37 15.05
N LEU A 567 -18.44 19.36 14.48
CA LEU A 567 -18.50 20.78 14.89
C LEU A 567 -19.47 21.62 14.05
N GLN A 568 -20.18 21.04 13.08
CA GLN A 568 -21.04 21.79 12.14
C GLN A 568 -22.08 22.69 12.80
N ASN A 569 -22.62 22.28 13.96
CA ASN A 569 -23.63 23.05 14.67
C ASN A 569 -23.04 24.03 15.70
N GLU A 570 -21.72 24.04 15.89
CA GLU A 570 -21.05 24.87 16.89
C GLU A 570 -20.73 26.28 16.38
N HIS A 571 -20.44 26.43 15.10
CA HIS A 571 -20.11 27.70 14.47
C HIS A 571 -20.29 27.69 12.95
N PRO A 572 -20.82 28.76 12.33
CA PRO A 572 -21.03 28.86 10.87
C PRO A 572 -19.75 28.69 10.05
N ILE A 573 -18.59 29.07 10.58
CA ILE A 573 -17.28 28.94 9.91
C ILE A 573 -16.97 27.50 9.48
N ILE A 574 -17.47 26.50 10.20
CA ILE A 574 -17.20 25.09 9.96
C ILE A 574 -17.72 24.66 8.60
N ASN A 575 -18.97 25.02 8.27
CA ASN A 575 -19.56 24.69 6.97
C ASN A 575 -18.79 25.35 5.83
N ASP A 576 -18.37 26.60 6.00
CA ASP A 576 -17.59 27.32 5.01
C ASP A 576 -16.20 26.69 4.79
N ILE A 577 -15.56 26.21 5.86
CA ILE A 577 -14.27 25.50 5.78
C ILE A 577 -14.44 24.15 5.09
N LEU A 578 -15.46 23.39 5.41
CA LEU A 578 -15.75 22.10 4.74
C LEU A 578 -16.00 22.30 3.25
N GLU A 579 -16.83 23.27 2.89
CA GLU A 579 -17.10 23.63 1.48
C GLU A 579 -15.83 24.10 0.77
N TYR A 580 -15.03 24.98 1.40
CA TYR A 580 -13.75 25.43 0.86
C TYR A 580 -12.82 24.27 0.55
N ARG A 581 -12.64 23.34 1.49
CA ARG A 581 -11.78 22.17 1.30
C ARG A 581 -12.25 21.27 0.16
N GLN A 582 -13.56 21.05 0.05
CA GLN A 582 -14.13 20.26 -1.03
C GLN A 582 -13.87 20.91 -2.40
N LEU A 583 -14.18 22.20 -2.54
CA LEU A 583 -14.00 22.93 -3.78
C LEU A 583 -12.52 23.14 -4.15
N ALA A 584 -11.65 23.41 -3.17
CA ALA A 584 -10.21 23.55 -3.40
C ALA A 584 -9.58 22.23 -3.88
N LYS A 585 -9.99 21.10 -3.31
CA LYS A 585 -9.57 19.78 -3.77
C LYS A 585 -10.07 19.49 -5.17
N LEU A 586 -11.32 19.81 -5.46
CA LEU A 586 -11.92 19.64 -6.77
C LEU A 586 -11.14 20.43 -7.83
N GLN A 587 -10.83 21.70 -7.54
CA GLN A 587 -10.06 22.57 -8.43
C GLN A 587 -8.66 22.01 -8.68
N SER A 588 -7.89 21.75 -7.64
CA SER A 588 -6.47 21.36 -7.77
C SER A 588 -6.30 19.95 -8.33
N THR A 589 -7.08 19.00 -7.88
CA THR A 589 -6.91 17.58 -8.24
C THR A 589 -7.54 17.25 -9.58
N TYR A 590 -8.76 17.76 -9.85
CA TYR A 590 -9.52 17.38 -11.04
C TYR A 590 -9.49 18.46 -12.12
N VAL A 591 -9.85 19.69 -11.82
CA VAL A 591 -9.94 20.72 -12.88
C VAL A 591 -8.56 21.11 -13.41
N GLU A 592 -7.62 21.44 -12.53
CA GLU A 592 -6.23 21.76 -12.92
C GLU A 592 -5.44 20.50 -13.27
N GLY A 593 -5.63 19.41 -12.49
CA GLY A 593 -4.93 18.15 -12.69
C GLY A 593 -5.23 17.52 -14.05
N LEU A 594 -6.49 17.54 -14.49
CA LEU A 594 -6.89 17.00 -15.78
C LEU A 594 -6.32 17.81 -16.96
N GLN A 595 -6.26 19.13 -16.85
CA GLN A 595 -5.65 19.98 -17.89
C GLN A 595 -4.19 19.60 -18.19
N LYS A 596 -3.44 19.17 -17.16
CA LYS A 596 -2.02 18.80 -17.29
C LYS A 596 -1.80 17.45 -18.00
N VAL A 597 -2.81 16.61 -18.08
CA VAL A 597 -2.72 15.25 -18.65
C VAL A 597 -3.43 15.10 -19.99
N ILE A 598 -4.01 16.16 -20.52
CA ILE A 598 -4.55 16.17 -21.88
C ILE A 598 -3.38 16.09 -22.87
N SER A 599 -3.40 15.08 -23.73
CA SER A 599 -2.37 14.86 -24.75
C SER A 599 -2.57 15.79 -25.96
N ASN A 600 -1.60 15.82 -26.89
CA ASN A 600 -1.62 16.66 -28.07
C ASN A 600 -2.82 16.39 -29.01
N ASP A 601 -3.35 15.17 -28.98
CA ASP A 601 -4.58 14.76 -29.69
C ASP A 601 -5.87 15.23 -29.00
N LYS A 602 -5.76 16.03 -27.93
CA LYS A 602 -6.87 16.53 -27.11
C LYS A 602 -7.62 15.43 -26.34
N HIS A 603 -7.04 14.26 -26.21
CA HIS A 603 -7.59 13.16 -25.43
C HIS A 603 -6.84 12.98 -24.10
N ILE A 604 -7.54 12.44 -23.13
CA ILE A 604 -6.97 11.87 -21.92
C ILE A 604 -6.86 10.37 -22.12
N HIS A 605 -5.65 9.84 -22.00
CA HIS A 605 -5.34 8.42 -22.11
C HIS A 605 -5.06 7.87 -20.71
N THR A 606 -6.11 7.58 -19.97
CA THR A 606 -5.96 6.89 -18.68
C THR A 606 -5.41 5.48 -18.89
N ARG A 607 -4.70 4.97 -17.91
CA ARG A 607 -4.26 3.58 -17.89
C ARG A 607 -5.10 2.78 -16.89
N PHE A 608 -5.54 1.59 -17.29
CA PHE A 608 -6.30 0.68 -16.43
C PHE A 608 -5.36 -0.35 -15.80
N ASN A 609 -5.33 -0.41 -14.48
CA ASN A 609 -4.57 -1.43 -13.78
C ASN A 609 -5.46 -2.66 -13.54
N GLN A 610 -5.07 -3.80 -14.17
CA GLN A 610 -5.77 -5.09 -14.02
C GLN A 610 -5.36 -5.86 -12.77
N THR A 611 -4.25 -5.51 -12.12
CA THR A 611 -3.58 -6.35 -11.13
C THR A 611 -3.48 -5.72 -9.74
N LEU A 612 -4.23 -4.64 -9.47
CA LEU A 612 -4.15 -3.91 -8.21
C LEU A 612 -5.21 -4.34 -7.19
N ALA A 613 -6.48 -4.34 -7.60
CA ALA A 613 -7.59 -4.58 -6.68
C ALA A 613 -7.74 -6.07 -6.37
N GLN A 614 -7.74 -6.43 -5.09
CA GLN A 614 -7.91 -7.83 -4.67
C GLN A 614 -9.32 -8.39 -4.94
N THR A 615 -10.27 -7.54 -5.26
CA THR A 615 -11.64 -7.94 -5.65
C THR A 615 -11.79 -8.30 -7.12
N GLY A 616 -10.78 -8.07 -7.95
CA GLY A 616 -10.85 -8.21 -9.40
C GLY A 616 -11.31 -6.96 -10.15
N ARG A 617 -11.64 -5.87 -9.44
CA ARG A 617 -11.99 -4.59 -10.09
C ARG A 617 -10.80 -3.99 -10.82
N LEU A 618 -11.09 -3.28 -11.92
CA LEU A 618 -10.12 -2.41 -12.56
C LEU A 618 -9.94 -1.13 -11.75
N SER A 619 -8.74 -0.58 -11.78
CA SER A 619 -8.49 0.80 -11.33
C SER A 619 -8.00 1.65 -12.50
N SER A 620 -8.24 2.96 -12.44
CA SER A 620 -7.80 3.93 -13.44
C SER A 620 -6.70 4.80 -12.84
N VAL A 621 -5.60 4.97 -13.57
CA VAL A 621 -4.45 5.75 -13.13
C VAL A 621 -3.94 6.67 -14.22
N ASP A 622 -3.34 7.76 -13.83
CA ASP A 622 -2.68 8.76 -14.69
C ASP A 622 -3.55 9.29 -15.85
N PRO A 623 -4.74 9.84 -15.57
CA PRO A 623 -5.36 10.17 -14.29
C PRO A 623 -6.35 9.10 -13.81
N ASN A 624 -6.74 9.15 -12.54
CA ASN A 624 -7.84 8.34 -12.05
C ASN A 624 -9.19 8.97 -12.38
N LEU A 625 -9.83 8.50 -13.45
CA LEU A 625 -11.14 8.97 -13.90
C LEU A 625 -12.32 8.34 -13.13
N GLN A 626 -12.08 7.30 -12.35
CA GLN A 626 -13.11 6.63 -11.54
C GLN A 626 -13.46 7.39 -10.26
N ASN A 627 -12.57 8.28 -9.80
CA ASN A 627 -12.74 9.03 -8.55
C ASN A 627 -13.28 10.46 -8.73
N ILE A 628 -13.73 10.84 -9.92
CA ILE A 628 -14.37 12.14 -10.12
C ILE A 628 -15.61 12.21 -9.23
N PRO A 629 -15.71 13.20 -8.32
CA PRO A 629 -16.81 13.29 -7.36
C PRO A 629 -18.17 13.38 -8.03
N ILE A 630 -19.14 12.58 -7.58
CA ILE A 630 -20.50 12.54 -8.10
C ILE A 630 -21.56 13.05 -7.12
N ARG A 631 -21.19 13.23 -5.85
CA ARG A 631 -22.12 13.73 -4.82
C ARG A 631 -22.30 15.24 -4.88
N LEU A 632 -21.27 15.99 -5.24
CA LEU A 632 -21.31 17.43 -5.44
C LEU A 632 -21.68 17.74 -6.90
N GLU A 633 -22.53 18.72 -7.09
CA GLU A 633 -22.92 19.18 -8.44
C GLU A 633 -21.72 19.72 -9.21
N GLU A 634 -20.86 20.49 -8.55
CA GLU A 634 -19.60 20.99 -9.13
C GLU A 634 -18.68 19.86 -9.59
N GLY A 635 -18.62 18.76 -8.83
CA GLY A 635 -17.88 17.56 -9.22
C GLY A 635 -18.48 16.86 -10.42
N ARG A 636 -19.82 16.70 -10.44
CA ARG A 636 -20.52 16.12 -11.59
C ARG A 636 -20.32 16.92 -12.86
N LYS A 637 -20.33 18.25 -12.75
CA LYS A 637 -20.14 19.16 -13.89
C LYS A 637 -18.78 19.00 -14.58
N ILE A 638 -17.75 18.47 -13.91
CA ILE A 638 -16.46 18.17 -14.56
C ILE A 638 -16.65 17.21 -15.73
N ARG A 639 -17.60 16.30 -15.64
CA ARG A 639 -17.93 15.36 -16.73
C ARG A 639 -18.44 16.03 -18.00
N LYS A 640 -18.84 17.30 -17.97
CA LYS A 640 -19.20 18.08 -19.15
C LYS A 640 -18.02 18.34 -20.08
N ALA A 641 -16.80 18.30 -19.57
CA ALA A 641 -15.59 18.47 -20.36
C ALA A 641 -15.25 17.23 -21.21
N PHE A 642 -15.82 16.07 -20.90
CA PHE A 642 -15.61 14.82 -21.63
C PHE A 642 -16.69 14.66 -22.71
N LYS A 643 -16.25 14.75 -23.94
CA LYS A 643 -17.11 14.83 -25.12
C LYS A 643 -16.70 13.78 -26.16
N PRO A 644 -17.57 13.49 -27.16
CA PRO A 644 -17.13 12.74 -28.33
C PRO A 644 -16.10 13.55 -29.13
N SER A 645 -15.22 12.83 -29.83
CA SER A 645 -14.21 13.45 -30.71
C SER A 645 -14.79 14.07 -32.01
N SER A 646 -16.07 13.79 -32.28
CA SER A 646 -16.81 14.28 -33.44
C SER A 646 -18.17 14.84 -33.02
N GLU A 647 -18.62 15.94 -33.69
CA GLU A 647 -19.95 16.50 -33.50
C GLU A 647 -21.09 15.57 -33.93
N ASP A 648 -20.79 14.60 -34.79
CA ASP A 648 -21.75 13.59 -35.27
C ASP A 648 -21.88 12.38 -34.31
N SER A 649 -21.21 12.41 -33.17
CA SER A 649 -21.23 11.37 -32.18
C SER A 649 -21.75 11.85 -30.83
N VAL A 650 -22.12 10.90 -29.98
CA VAL A 650 -22.56 11.13 -28.60
C VAL A 650 -21.75 10.26 -27.63
N ILE A 651 -21.80 10.58 -26.37
CA ILE A 651 -21.34 9.70 -25.29
C ILE A 651 -22.52 8.87 -24.81
N LEU A 652 -22.35 7.54 -24.78
CA LEU A 652 -23.31 6.58 -24.25
C LEU A 652 -22.75 5.97 -22.98
N SER A 653 -23.55 5.95 -21.91
CA SER A 653 -23.27 5.20 -20.69
C SER A 653 -24.26 4.02 -20.59
N ALA A 654 -23.73 2.82 -20.45
CA ALA A 654 -24.50 1.62 -20.15
C ALA A 654 -24.10 1.13 -18.75
N ASP A 655 -25.04 1.19 -17.81
CA ASP A 655 -24.81 0.99 -16.39
C ASP A 655 -25.64 -0.17 -15.85
N TYR A 656 -24.99 -1.12 -15.18
CA TYR A 656 -25.70 -2.19 -14.47
C TYR A 656 -26.51 -1.63 -13.30
N SER A 657 -27.79 -1.94 -13.27
CA SER A 657 -28.67 -1.59 -12.17
C SER A 657 -28.57 -2.59 -11.02
N GLN A 658 -28.09 -2.12 -9.86
CA GLN A 658 -28.05 -2.91 -8.62
C GLN A 658 -27.34 -4.27 -8.78
N ILE A 659 -26.24 -4.33 -9.52
CA ILE A 659 -25.58 -5.59 -9.85
C ILE A 659 -25.13 -6.36 -8.61
N GLU A 660 -24.59 -5.69 -7.61
CA GLU A 660 -24.10 -6.35 -6.39
C GLU A 660 -25.26 -6.98 -5.60
N LEU A 661 -26.40 -6.32 -5.51
CA LEU A 661 -27.60 -6.87 -4.84
C LEU A 661 -28.22 -8.04 -5.64
N ARG A 662 -28.15 -7.99 -6.97
CA ARG A 662 -28.59 -9.10 -7.83
C ARG A 662 -27.68 -10.31 -7.68
N VAL A 663 -26.38 -10.08 -7.62
CA VAL A 663 -25.38 -11.12 -7.34
C VAL A 663 -25.60 -11.69 -5.93
N LEU A 664 -25.87 -10.85 -4.93
CA LEU A 664 -26.22 -11.28 -3.58
C LEU A 664 -27.46 -12.20 -3.57
N ALA A 665 -28.52 -11.81 -4.28
CA ALA A 665 -29.73 -12.63 -4.39
C ALA A 665 -29.43 -14.02 -5.01
N HIS A 666 -28.62 -14.06 -6.06
CA HIS A 666 -28.20 -15.31 -6.70
C HIS A 666 -27.33 -16.17 -5.79
N ILE A 667 -26.29 -15.61 -5.18
CA ILE A 667 -25.36 -16.36 -4.32
C ILE A 667 -26.05 -16.88 -3.07
N THR A 668 -26.87 -16.07 -2.43
CA THR A 668 -27.55 -16.44 -1.18
C THR A 668 -28.78 -17.32 -1.39
N GLN A 669 -29.31 -17.39 -2.61
CA GLN A 669 -30.56 -18.09 -2.95
C GLN A 669 -31.75 -17.66 -2.05
N ASP A 670 -31.73 -16.42 -1.57
CA ASP A 670 -32.83 -15.90 -0.77
C ASP A 670 -34.06 -15.67 -1.63
N ASP A 671 -35.13 -16.36 -1.32
CA ASP A 671 -36.37 -16.36 -2.13
C ASP A 671 -37.00 -14.96 -2.23
N SER A 672 -36.99 -14.20 -1.13
CA SER A 672 -37.56 -12.85 -1.11
C SER A 672 -36.78 -11.87 -1.96
N LEU A 673 -35.43 -11.95 -1.92
CA LEU A 673 -34.57 -11.11 -2.78
C LEU A 673 -34.72 -11.51 -4.25
N LYS A 674 -34.73 -12.81 -4.55
CA LYS A 674 -34.88 -13.30 -5.93
C LYS A 674 -36.22 -12.85 -6.53
N GLU A 675 -37.31 -13.02 -5.80
CA GLU A 675 -38.64 -12.60 -6.25
C GLU A 675 -38.75 -11.11 -6.50
N ALA A 676 -38.15 -10.27 -5.63
CA ALA A 676 -38.14 -8.83 -5.81
C ALA A 676 -37.48 -8.43 -7.16
N PHE A 677 -36.37 -9.05 -7.52
CA PHE A 677 -35.67 -8.77 -8.77
C PHE A 677 -36.37 -9.40 -9.99
N ILE A 678 -36.88 -10.62 -9.87
CA ILE A 678 -37.63 -11.30 -10.95
C ILE A 678 -38.90 -10.50 -11.34
N HIS A 679 -39.59 -9.93 -10.37
CA HIS A 679 -40.80 -9.12 -10.61
C HIS A 679 -40.49 -7.62 -10.89
N GLY A 680 -39.21 -7.22 -10.99
CA GLY A 680 -38.83 -5.86 -11.32
C GLY A 680 -39.19 -4.82 -10.27
N GLN A 681 -39.31 -5.23 -9.00
CA GLN A 681 -39.65 -4.34 -7.89
C GLN A 681 -38.45 -3.45 -7.54
N ASP A 682 -38.71 -2.25 -7.01
CA ASP A 682 -37.65 -1.44 -6.37
C ASP A 682 -37.14 -2.18 -5.14
N ILE A 683 -35.87 -2.57 -5.14
CA ILE A 683 -35.29 -3.42 -4.09
C ILE A 683 -35.28 -2.72 -2.71
N HIS A 684 -35.14 -1.42 -2.67
CA HIS A 684 -35.14 -0.68 -1.41
C HIS A 684 -36.54 -0.58 -0.82
N THR A 685 -37.54 -0.40 -1.66
CA THR A 685 -38.95 -0.47 -1.25
C THR A 685 -39.35 -1.86 -0.83
N ALA A 686 -38.97 -2.89 -1.60
CA ALA A 686 -39.23 -4.29 -1.26
C ALA A 686 -38.58 -4.68 0.10
N THR A 687 -37.36 -4.25 0.34
CA THR A 687 -36.66 -4.44 1.63
C THR A 687 -37.40 -3.72 2.76
N ALA A 688 -37.79 -2.46 2.56
CA ALA A 688 -38.53 -1.69 3.55
C ALA A 688 -39.87 -2.36 3.91
N ARG A 689 -40.62 -2.83 2.91
CA ARG A 689 -41.87 -3.60 3.14
C ARG A 689 -41.66 -4.82 4.02
N LYS A 690 -40.61 -5.57 3.71
CA LYS A 690 -40.29 -6.82 4.43
C LYS A 690 -39.83 -6.56 5.85
N VAL A 691 -38.93 -5.59 6.05
CA VAL A 691 -38.35 -5.27 7.37
C VAL A 691 -39.36 -4.58 8.29
N PHE A 692 -40.13 -3.61 7.77
CA PHE A 692 -41.13 -2.86 8.56
C PHE A 692 -42.51 -3.52 8.59
N GLY A 693 -42.75 -4.55 7.77
CA GLY A 693 -44.04 -5.23 7.72
C GLY A 693 -45.17 -4.34 7.19
N VAL A 694 -44.92 -3.51 6.20
CA VAL A 694 -45.85 -2.56 5.59
C VAL A 694 -46.08 -2.85 4.11
N GLU A 695 -47.17 -2.32 3.54
CA GLU A 695 -47.40 -2.38 2.11
C GLU A 695 -46.61 -1.28 1.36
N ALA A 696 -46.50 -1.41 0.02
CA ALA A 696 -45.69 -0.51 -0.80
C ALA A 696 -46.07 0.95 -0.67
N GLU A 697 -47.36 1.24 -0.58
CA GLU A 697 -47.93 2.59 -0.43
C GLU A 697 -47.66 3.19 0.95
N GLU A 698 -47.36 2.37 1.95
CA GLU A 698 -47.05 2.78 3.32
C GLU A 698 -45.58 3.04 3.56
N VAL A 699 -44.72 2.68 2.60
CA VAL A 699 -43.26 2.92 2.68
C VAL A 699 -42.98 4.42 2.59
N THR A 700 -42.49 4.99 3.70
CA THR A 700 -42.07 6.39 3.74
C THR A 700 -40.66 6.58 3.11
N ASP A 701 -40.33 7.82 2.72
CA ASP A 701 -38.98 8.14 2.21
C ASP A 701 -37.91 7.80 3.25
N LEU A 702 -38.20 7.96 4.54
CA LEU A 702 -37.28 7.59 5.61
C LEU A 702 -37.07 6.07 5.67
N MET A 703 -38.16 5.26 5.62
CA MET A 703 -38.07 3.81 5.59
C MET A 703 -37.28 3.31 4.39
N ARG A 704 -37.53 3.86 3.20
CA ARG A 704 -36.77 3.51 1.98
C ARG A 704 -35.29 3.86 2.07
N ARG A 705 -34.96 5.03 2.63
CA ARG A 705 -33.58 5.47 2.86
C ARG A 705 -32.85 4.58 3.86
N GLN A 706 -33.52 4.18 4.94
CA GLN A 706 -32.98 3.24 5.91
C GLN A 706 -32.76 1.85 5.30
N ALA A 707 -33.72 1.34 4.54
CA ALA A 707 -33.60 0.09 3.80
C ALA A 707 -32.45 0.14 2.78
N LYS A 708 -32.29 1.25 2.06
CA LYS A 708 -31.18 1.48 1.16
C LYS A 708 -29.82 1.40 1.87
N ALA A 709 -29.70 2.05 3.02
CA ALA A 709 -28.47 2.02 3.81
C ALA A 709 -28.14 0.61 4.30
N VAL A 710 -29.13 -0.17 4.73
CA VAL A 710 -28.93 -1.56 5.16
C VAL A 710 -28.58 -2.46 3.98
N ASN A 711 -29.27 -2.34 2.84
CA ASN A 711 -28.96 -3.13 1.63
C ASN A 711 -27.51 -2.95 1.18
N PHE A 712 -27.03 -1.70 1.06
CA PHE A 712 -25.65 -1.43 0.75
C PHE A 712 -24.70 -1.86 1.88
N GLY A 713 -25.11 -1.64 3.12
CA GLY A 713 -24.35 -2.04 4.28
C GLY A 713 -24.07 -3.54 4.33
N ILE A 714 -25.06 -4.37 4.02
CA ILE A 714 -24.89 -5.83 3.97
C ILE A 714 -23.90 -6.25 2.89
N VAL A 715 -24.00 -5.65 1.70
CA VAL A 715 -23.06 -5.91 0.60
C VAL A 715 -21.62 -5.56 1.00
N TYR A 716 -21.44 -4.43 1.70
CA TYR A 716 -20.11 -3.99 2.13
C TYR A 716 -19.66 -4.54 3.49
N GLY A 717 -20.45 -5.41 4.11
CA GLY A 717 -20.16 -5.98 5.41
C GLY A 717 -20.22 -4.96 6.54
N ILE A 718 -21.24 -4.09 6.56
CA ILE A 718 -21.37 -3.02 7.55
C ILE A 718 -21.53 -3.56 8.98
N SER A 719 -20.91 -2.88 9.94
CA SER A 719 -21.15 -3.10 11.37
C SER A 719 -22.30 -2.23 11.88
N ASP A 720 -22.83 -2.58 13.07
CA ASP A 720 -23.80 -1.74 13.80
C ASP A 720 -23.28 -0.31 13.99
N TYR A 721 -21.98 -0.14 14.26
CA TYR A 721 -21.32 1.16 14.33
C TYR A 721 -21.35 1.91 12.99
N GLY A 722 -20.96 1.28 11.90
CA GLY A 722 -20.96 1.90 10.57
C GLY A 722 -22.38 2.35 10.16
N LEU A 723 -23.40 1.50 10.37
CA LEU A 723 -24.78 1.84 10.08
C LEU A 723 -25.28 2.98 10.96
N SER A 724 -24.94 2.99 12.25
CA SER A 724 -25.32 4.06 13.17
C SER A 724 -24.81 5.43 12.71
N GLN A 725 -23.57 5.49 12.22
CA GLN A 725 -22.99 6.71 11.65
C GLN A 725 -23.67 7.13 10.34
N SER A 726 -23.94 6.18 9.46
CA SER A 726 -24.58 6.43 8.16
C SER A 726 -26.00 6.98 8.28
N LEU A 727 -26.75 6.52 9.25
CA LEU A 727 -28.16 6.91 9.48
C LEU A 727 -28.34 7.96 10.59
N ASN A 728 -27.26 8.33 11.28
CA ASN A 728 -27.31 9.20 12.46
C ASN A 728 -28.29 8.69 13.54
N ILE A 729 -28.20 7.42 13.84
CA ILE A 729 -28.96 6.71 14.86
C ILE A 729 -28.05 6.12 15.92
N THR A 730 -28.62 5.64 17.03
CA THR A 730 -27.83 4.93 18.04
C THR A 730 -27.33 3.58 17.51
N ARG A 731 -26.26 3.10 18.07
CA ARG A 731 -25.69 1.79 17.75
C ARG A 731 -26.66 0.64 18.04
N LYS A 732 -27.48 0.81 19.09
CA LYS A 732 -28.52 -0.14 19.46
C LYS A 732 -29.62 -0.21 18.40
N GLU A 733 -30.09 0.94 17.92
CA GLU A 733 -31.07 1.01 16.82
C GLU A 733 -30.51 0.42 15.53
N ALA A 734 -29.25 0.71 15.18
CA ALA A 734 -28.59 0.13 14.02
C ALA A 734 -28.51 -1.40 14.11
N LYS A 735 -28.20 -1.94 15.28
CA LYS A 735 -28.18 -3.38 15.52
C LYS A 735 -29.55 -4.02 15.33
N ILE A 736 -30.62 -3.39 15.84
CA ILE A 736 -32.01 -3.86 15.64
C ILE A 736 -32.33 -3.91 14.14
N PHE A 737 -31.99 -2.89 13.38
CA PHE A 737 -32.17 -2.86 11.92
C PHE A 737 -31.47 -4.02 11.20
N ILE A 738 -30.23 -4.28 11.54
CA ILE A 738 -29.47 -5.40 10.96
C ILE A 738 -30.12 -6.73 11.33
N ASP A 739 -30.49 -6.90 12.59
CA ASP A 739 -31.13 -8.15 13.06
C ASP A 739 -32.50 -8.37 12.37
N ASP A 740 -33.31 -7.34 12.21
CA ASP A 740 -34.61 -7.39 11.51
C ASP A 740 -34.43 -7.69 10.02
N TYR A 741 -33.42 -7.09 9.38
CA TYR A 741 -33.05 -7.40 7.99
C TYR A 741 -32.70 -8.88 7.84
N LEU A 742 -31.80 -9.37 8.68
CA LEU A 742 -31.33 -10.76 8.61
C LEU A 742 -32.47 -11.77 8.95
N ALA A 743 -33.39 -11.41 9.84
CA ALA A 743 -34.60 -12.21 10.10
C ALA A 743 -35.55 -12.24 8.89
N SER A 744 -35.64 -11.12 8.15
CA SER A 744 -36.47 -10.98 6.95
C SER A 744 -35.87 -11.67 5.73
N PHE A 745 -34.55 -11.82 5.69
CA PHE A 745 -33.79 -12.45 4.60
C PHE A 745 -32.91 -13.59 5.14
N PRO A 746 -33.49 -14.75 5.48
CA PRO A 746 -32.77 -15.84 6.11
C PRO A 746 -31.68 -16.46 5.22
N GLY A 747 -31.83 -16.40 3.90
CA GLY A 747 -30.81 -16.83 2.95
C GLY A 747 -29.52 -15.99 3.04
N VAL A 748 -29.65 -14.68 3.23
CA VAL A 748 -28.51 -13.77 3.45
C VAL A 748 -27.82 -14.09 4.76
N LYS A 749 -28.57 -14.28 5.84
CA LYS A 749 -28.02 -14.67 7.15
C LYS A 749 -27.23 -15.97 7.08
N GLN A 750 -27.77 -16.99 6.39
CA GLN A 750 -27.11 -18.28 6.22
C GLN A 750 -25.82 -18.13 5.41
N TYR A 751 -25.84 -17.38 4.31
CA TYR A 751 -24.66 -17.09 3.52
C TYR A 751 -23.53 -16.43 4.35
N MET A 752 -23.87 -15.42 5.15
CA MET A 752 -22.89 -14.74 5.99
C MET A 752 -22.18 -15.69 6.97
N SER A 753 -22.93 -16.63 7.54
CA SER A 753 -22.38 -17.65 8.41
C SER A 753 -21.50 -18.66 7.64
N ASP A 754 -21.99 -19.15 6.51
CA ASP A 754 -21.33 -20.19 5.73
C ASP A 754 -20.04 -19.70 5.08
N ILE A 755 -20.03 -18.50 4.51
CA ILE A 755 -18.84 -17.95 3.86
C ILE A 755 -17.68 -17.71 4.85
N VAL A 756 -17.99 -17.32 6.09
CA VAL A 756 -16.98 -17.18 7.15
C VAL A 756 -16.41 -18.55 7.53
N LYS A 757 -17.25 -19.59 7.65
CA LYS A 757 -16.80 -20.95 7.90
C LYS A 757 -15.90 -21.47 6.78
N ASP A 758 -16.30 -21.24 5.53
CA ASP A 758 -15.53 -21.64 4.35
C ASP A 758 -14.18 -20.92 4.30
N ALA A 759 -14.17 -19.62 4.58
CA ALA A 759 -12.94 -18.83 4.66
C ALA A 759 -11.99 -19.36 5.75
N LYS A 760 -12.51 -19.76 6.91
CA LYS A 760 -11.71 -20.39 7.98
C LYS A 760 -11.17 -21.75 7.60
N ALA A 761 -11.95 -22.54 6.88
CA ALA A 761 -11.56 -23.88 6.44
C ALA A 761 -10.52 -23.85 5.31
N ASN A 762 -10.72 -22.97 4.32
CA ASN A 762 -9.94 -22.94 3.09
C ASN A 762 -8.83 -21.87 3.10
N GLY A 763 -8.94 -20.84 3.91
CA GLY A 763 -8.04 -19.67 3.93
C GLY A 763 -8.32 -18.62 2.86
N TYR A 764 -9.34 -18.83 2.03
CA TYR A 764 -9.74 -17.94 0.94
C TYR A 764 -11.24 -18.02 0.68
N VAL A 765 -11.75 -17.07 -0.09
CA VAL A 765 -13.08 -17.08 -0.70
C VAL A 765 -12.96 -16.89 -2.21
N GLU A 766 -14.00 -17.30 -2.93
CA GLU A 766 -14.03 -17.27 -4.40
C GLU A 766 -15.25 -16.53 -4.94
N THR A 767 -15.09 -15.95 -6.13
CA THR A 767 -16.20 -15.44 -6.95
C THR A 767 -16.89 -16.58 -7.72
N LEU A 768 -17.99 -16.26 -8.42
CA LEU A 768 -18.68 -17.20 -9.30
C LEU A 768 -17.78 -17.77 -10.42
N LEU A 769 -16.74 -17.05 -10.84
CA LEU A 769 -15.77 -17.48 -11.83
C LEU A 769 -14.47 -18.04 -11.24
N HIS A 770 -14.48 -18.42 -9.97
CA HIS A 770 -13.32 -18.95 -9.24
C HIS A 770 -12.16 -17.97 -9.05
N ARG A 771 -12.41 -16.67 -9.12
CA ARG A 771 -11.43 -15.65 -8.68
C ARG A 771 -11.28 -15.75 -7.18
N ARG A 772 -10.04 -15.92 -6.72
CA ARG A 772 -9.72 -16.23 -5.33
C ARG A 772 -9.17 -15.01 -4.60
N ARG A 773 -9.58 -14.83 -3.34
CA ARG A 773 -8.97 -13.88 -2.42
C ARG A 773 -8.61 -14.57 -1.12
N TYR A 774 -7.34 -14.53 -0.74
CA TYR A 774 -6.88 -15.08 0.53
C TYR A 774 -7.20 -14.12 1.68
N ILE A 775 -7.62 -14.69 2.81
CA ILE A 775 -8.03 -13.94 4.01
C ILE A 775 -7.28 -14.49 5.23
N PRO A 776 -5.99 -14.14 5.40
CA PRO A 776 -5.16 -14.70 6.46
C PRO A 776 -5.64 -14.30 7.87
N ASP A 777 -6.24 -13.12 8.01
CA ASP A 777 -6.69 -12.60 9.30
C ASP A 777 -8.01 -13.19 9.81
N ILE A 778 -8.64 -14.12 9.06
CA ILE A 778 -9.93 -14.73 9.44
C ILE A 778 -9.86 -15.50 10.75
N THR A 779 -8.68 -15.98 11.13
CA THR A 779 -8.41 -16.70 12.38
C THR A 779 -7.65 -15.86 13.40
N SER A 780 -7.51 -14.56 13.19
CA SER A 780 -6.81 -13.64 14.08
C SER A 780 -7.44 -13.62 15.47
N ARG A 781 -6.61 -13.60 16.52
CA ARG A 781 -7.07 -13.39 17.89
C ARG A 781 -7.51 -11.95 18.16
N ASN A 782 -7.02 -10.99 17.36
CA ASN A 782 -7.43 -9.61 17.43
C ASN A 782 -8.86 -9.46 16.87
N PHE A 783 -9.79 -9.04 17.73
CA PHE A 783 -11.19 -8.91 17.38
C PHE A 783 -11.44 -7.97 16.18
N ASN A 784 -10.71 -6.86 16.11
CA ASN A 784 -10.89 -5.87 15.03
C ASN A 784 -10.39 -6.42 13.68
N LEU A 785 -9.22 -7.08 13.66
CA LEU A 785 -8.67 -7.72 12.46
C LEU A 785 -9.57 -8.87 11.99
N ARG A 786 -9.98 -9.73 12.92
CA ARG A 786 -10.91 -10.83 12.60
C ARG A 786 -12.24 -10.30 12.09
N GLY A 787 -12.83 -9.29 12.72
CA GLY A 787 -14.07 -8.67 12.26
C GLY A 787 -13.95 -8.05 10.86
N PHE A 788 -12.82 -7.41 10.57
CA PHE A 788 -12.54 -6.91 9.22
C PHE A 788 -12.40 -8.05 8.20
N ALA A 789 -11.68 -9.12 8.57
CA ALA A 789 -11.53 -10.30 7.72
C ALA A 789 -12.86 -11.01 7.44
N GLU A 790 -13.74 -11.13 8.42
CA GLU A 790 -15.09 -11.69 8.25
C GLU A 790 -15.93 -10.88 7.27
N ARG A 791 -15.92 -9.54 7.40
CA ARG A 791 -16.58 -8.65 6.43
C ARG A 791 -16.00 -8.76 5.03
N THR A 792 -14.67 -8.87 4.92
CA THR A 792 -14.00 -9.09 3.65
C THR A 792 -14.42 -10.41 3.00
N ALA A 793 -14.55 -11.48 3.79
CA ALA A 793 -15.03 -12.77 3.30
C ALA A 793 -16.47 -12.71 2.78
N MET A 794 -17.36 -11.97 3.45
CA MET A 794 -18.75 -11.78 3.04
C MET A 794 -18.87 -10.96 1.75
N ASN A 795 -18.06 -9.91 1.64
CA ASN A 795 -18.13 -8.94 0.54
C ASN A 795 -17.46 -9.45 -0.75
N THR A 796 -16.32 -10.11 -0.65
CA THR A 796 -15.48 -10.43 -1.82
C THR A 796 -16.19 -11.27 -2.89
N PRO A 797 -16.97 -12.34 -2.57
CA PRO A 797 -17.70 -13.10 -3.59
C PRO A 797 -18.72 -12.25 -4.34
N ILE A 798 -19.33 -11.29 -3.68
CA ILE A 798 -20.36 -10.41 -4.26
C ILE A 798 -19.71 -9.35 -5.16
N GLN A 799 -18.80 -8.57 -4.61
CA GLN A 799 -18.15 -7.49 -5.32
C GLN A 799 -17.23 -8.02 -6.44
N GLY A 800 -16.53 -9.11 -6.17
CA GLY A 800 -15.67 -9.76 -7.15
C GLY A 800 -16.44 -10.39 -8.30
N SER A 801 -17.57 -11.03 -8.03
CA SER A 801 -18.44 -11.57 -9.08
C SER A 801 -19.07 -10.47 -9.93
N ALA A 802 -19.46 -9.35 -9.34
CA ALA A 802 -19.92 -8.18 -10.10
C ALA A 802 -18.81 -7.64 -11.03
N ALA A 803 -17.58 -7.56 -10.55
CA ALA A 803 -16.41 -7.17 -11.38
C ALA A 803 -16.18 -8.19 -12.53
N ASP A 804 -16.27 -9.47 -12.26
CA ASP A 804 -16.14 -10.52 -13.27
C ASP A 804 -17.23 -10.41 -14.36
N ILE A 805 -18.46 -10.11 -13.98
CA ILE A 805 -19.58 -9.91 -14.92
C ILE A 805 -19.29 -8.74 -15.87
N ILE A 806 -18.83 -7.60 -15.34
CA ILE A 806 -18.48 -6.42 -16.15
C ILE A 806 -17.35 -6.74 -17.13
N LYS A 807 -16.33 -7.47 -16.69
CA LYS A 807 -15.22 -7.92 -17.53
C LYS A 807 -15.70 -8.89 -18.62
N LEU A 808 -16.58 -9.84 -18.29
CA LEU A 808 -17.21 -10.71 -19.27
C LEU A 808 -18.00 -9.91 -20.30
N ALA A 809 -18.76 -8.90 -19.87
CA ALA A 809 -19.50 -8.04 -20.77
C ALA A 809 -18.58 -7.30 -21.77
N MET A 810 -17.45 -6.81 -21.30
CA MET A 810 -16.44 -6.17 -22.17
C MET A 810 -15.87 -7.15 -23.20
N VAL A 811 -15.54 -8.36 -22.78
CA VAL A 811 -15.02 -9.42 -23.67
C VAL A 811 -16.06 -9.85 -24.67
N GLU A 812 -17.29 -10.07 -24.26
CA GLU A 812 -18.38 -10.47 -25.14
C GLU A 812 -18.76 -9.35 -26.14
N PHE A 813 -18.76 -8.11 -25.69
CA PHE A 813 -18.94 -6.94 -26.56
C PHE A 813 -17.85 -6.91 -27.65
N ASP A 814 -16.58 -7.06 -27.31
CA ASP A 814 -15.49 -7.04 -28.30
C ASP A 814 -15.62 -8.18 -29.33
N LYS A 815 -16.08 -9.38 -28.90
CA LYS A 815 -16.34 -10.50 -29.82
C LYS A 815 -17.49 -10.20 -30.79
N GLN A 816 -18.61 -9.72 -30.26
CA GLN A 816 -19.84 -9.57 -31.06
C GLN A 816 -19.79 -8.32 -31.97
N VAL A 817 -19.20 -7.21 -31.52
CA VAL A 817 -19.15 -5.96 -32.29
C VAL A 817 -18.39 -6.12 -33.62
N GLN A 818 -17.42 -7.04 -33.66
CA GLN A 818 -16.65 -7.33 -34.88
C GLN A 818 -17.50 -7.90 -36.03
N HIS A 819 -18.65 -8.50 -35.70
CA HIS A 819 -19.60 -9.03 -36.67
C HIS A 819 -20.71 -8.06 -37.06
N THR A 820 -20.58 -6.80 -36.67
CA THR A 820 -21.53 -5.71 -36.95
C THR A 820 -20.87 -4.60 -37.77
N SER A 821 -21.70 -3.71 -38.26
CA SER A 821 -21.24 -2.48 -38.95
C SER A 821 -21.09 -1.26 -38.03
N TYR A 822 -21.31 -1.44 -36.71
CA TYR A 822 -21.19 -0.35 -35.75
C TYR A 822 -19.78 0.23 -35.69
N LYS A 823 -19.70 1.55 -35.58
CA LYS A 823 -18.47 2.32 -35.46
C LYS A 823 -18.25 2.86 -34.06
N ALA A 824 -19.10 2.50 -33.12
CA ALA A 824 -18.99 2.83 -31.73
C ALA A 824 -17.66 2.32 -31.14
N LYS A 825 -17.12 3.09 -30.19
CA LYS A 825 -15.86 2.77 -29.51
C LYS A 825 -16.08 2.71 -28.00
N LEU A 826 -15.61 1.65 -27.36
CA LEU A 826 -15.55 1.57 -25.92
C LEU A 826 -14.39 2.43 -25.40
N LEU A 827 -14.66 3.40 -24.53
CA LEU A 827 -13.69 4.37 -24.04
C LEU A 827 -13.24 4.10 -22.61
N LEU A 828 -14.20 3.92 -21.70
CA LEU A 828 -13.95 3.80 -20.27
C LEU A 828 -14.79 2.70 -19.63
N GLN A 829 -14.29 2.16 -18.56
CA GLN A 829 -15.03 1.39 -17.58
C GLN A 829 -14.92 2.12 -16.23
N VAL A 830 -16.05 2.54 -15.67
CA VAL A 830 -16.13 3.33 -14.44
C VAL A 830 -17.20 2.74 -13.54
N HIS A 831 -16.82 2.27 -12.34
CA HIS A 831 -17.75 1.57 -11.43
C HIS A 831 -18.46 0.40 -12.11
N ASP A 832 -19.79 0.48 -12.27
CA ASP A 832 -20.63 -0.56 -12.89
C ASP A 832 -21.05 -0.18 -14.32
N GLU A 833 -20.41 0.81 -14.91
CA GLU A 833 -20.78 1.36 -16.24
C GLU A 833 -19.67 1.20 -17.27
N LEU A 834 -20.11 1.06 -18.52
CA LEU A 834 -19.29 1.15 -19.72
C LEU A 834 -19.61 2.44 -20.48
N ILE A 835 -18.57 3.19 -20.86
CA ILE A 835 -18.69 4.47 -21.56
C ILE A 835 -18.22 4.30 -22.99
N PHE A 836 -19.07 4.69 -23.94
CA PHE A 836 -18.84 4.59 -25.37
C PHE A 836 -18.91 5.95 -26.05
N GLU A 837 -18.18 6.10 -27.13
CA GLU A 837 -18.43 7.12 -28.15
C GLU A 837 -19.17 6.47 -29.31
N VAL A 838 -20.35 6.96 -29.64
CA VAL A 838 -21.26 6.33 -30.59
C VAL A 838 -21.72 7.35 -31.62
N PRO A 839 -21.62 7.08 -32.95
CA PRO A 839 -22.25 7.92 -33.96
C PRO A 839 -23.77 8.07 -33.73
N LYS A 840 -24.27 9.28 -33.87
CA LYS A 840 -25.70 9.63 -33.71
C LYS A 840 -26.60 8.74 -34.54
N SER A 841 -26.14 8.36 -35.75
CA SER A 841 -26.91 7.53 -36.69
C SER A 841 -27.15 6.09 -36.21
N GLU A 842 -26.37 5.58 -35.29
CA GLU A 842 -26.48 4.19 -34.82
C GLU A 842 -26.78 4.06 -33.32
N VAL A 843 -26.91 5.17 -32.59
CA VAL A 843 -26.97 5.16 -31.11
C VAL A 843 -28.19 4.38 -30.57
N GLU A 844 -29.34 4.50 -31.19
CA GLU A 844 -30.57 3.82 -30.75
C GLU A 844 -30.43 2.28 -30.84
N GLU A 845 -29.99 1.79 -32.00
CA GLU A 845 -29.77 0.36 -32.21
C GLU A 845 -28.59 -0.17 -31.39
N PHE A 846 -27.52 0.62 -31.32
CA PHE A 846 -26.32 0.27 -30.54
C PHE A 846 -26.61 0.17 -29.04
N SER A 847 -27.44 1.06 -28.49
CA SER A 847 -27.86 1.00 -27.09
C SER A 847 -28.52 -0.34 -26.76
N LEU A 848 -29.46 -0.79 -27.59
CA LEU A 848 -30.12 -2.07 -27.42
C LEU A 848 -29.16 -3.26 -27.58
N PHE A 849 -28.22 -3.15 -28.52
CA PHE A 849 -27.18 -4.15 -28.72
C PHE A 849 -26.29 -4.34 -27.48
N VAL A 850 -25.84 -3.24 -26.89
CA VAL A 850 -25.00 -3.27 -25.68
C VAL A 850 -25.79 -3.76 -24.46
N GLU A 851 -27.00 -3.26 -24.28
CA GLU A 851 -27.88 -3.72 -23.18
C GLU A 851 -28.11 -5.23 -23.24
N ASP A 852 -28.40 -5.78 -24.42
CA ASP A 852 -28.62 -7.22 -24.60
C ASP A 852 -27.37 -8.05 -24.23
N ILE A 853 -26.19 -7.61 -24.65
CA ILE A 853 -24.93 -8.26 -24.30
C ILE A 853 -24.70 -8.24 -22.80
N MET A 854 -24.80 -7.07 -22.20
CA MET A 854 -24.52 -6.89 -20.75
C MET A 854 -25.52 -7.68 -19.88
N GLU A 855 -26.78 -7.73 -20.25
CA GLU A 855 -27.84 -8.42 -19.50
C GLU A 855 -27.76 -9.95 -19.62
N HIS A 856 -27.19 -10.49 -20.69
CA HIS A 856 -27.17 -11.93 -20.98
C HIS A 856 -25.78 -12.56 -20.93
N VAL A 857 -24.77 -11.85 -20.46
CA VAL A 857 -23.38 -12.34 -20.45
C VAL A 857 -23.15 -13.49 -19.46
N LEU A 858 -23.95 -13.56 -18.41
CA LEU A 858 -23.92 -14.62 -17.41
C LEU A 858 -25.34 -14.94 -16.93
N ASP A 859 -25.70 -16.22 -16.95
CA ASP A 859 -26.98 -16.69 -16.44
C ASP A 859 -26.99 -16.73 -14.92
N LEU A 860 -27.82 -15.87 -14.32
CA LEU A 860 -28.11 -15.87 -12.89
C LEU A 860 -29.58 -16.23 -12.65
N ASP A 861 -29.91 -16.64 -11.43
CA ASP A 861 -31.31 -16.91 -11.03
C ASP A 861 -32.16 -15.64 -10.91
N VAL A 862 -31.55 -14.50 -11.06
CA VAL A 862 -32.23 -13.20 -11.19
C VAL A 862 -31.76 -12.50 -12.46
N PRO A 863 -32.62 -11.71 -13.12
CA PRO A 863 -32.21 -10.99 -14.33
C PRO A 863 -31.17 -9.91 -13.99
N LEU A 864 -30.13 -9.79 -14.83
CA LEU A 864 -29.30 -8.60 -14.87
C LEU A 864 -30.04 -7.52 -15.66
N LYS A 865 -30.00 -6.29 -15.20
CA LYS A 865 -30.61 -5.15 -15.85
C LYS A 865 -29.61 -4.04 -16.09
N VAL A 866 -29.65 -3.47 -17.28
CA VAL A 866 -28.79 -2.38 -17.72
C VAL A 866 -29.64 -1.19 -18.13
N ASP A 867 -29.27 -0.04 -17.61
CA ASP A 867 -29.85 1.25 -18.03
C ASP A 867 -28.83 1.97 -18.92
N SER A 868 -29.23 2.33 -20.12
CA SER A 868 -28.39 3.12 -21.02
C SER A 868 -28.97 4.51 -21.27
N ASN A 869 -28.09 5.51 -21.28
CA ASN A 869 -28.42 6.88 -21.59
C ASN A 869 -27.31 7.46 -22.44
N TYR A 870 -27.64 8.43 -23.30
CA TYR A 870 -26.66 9.11 -24.13
C TYR A 870 -26.90 10.60 -24.18
N GLY A 871 -25.88 11.34 -24.52
CA GLY A 871 -25.95 12.77 -24.67
C GLY A 871 -24.66 13.35 -25.25
N PRO A 872 -24.60 14.69 -25.41
CA PRO A 872 -23.46 15.38 -26.01
C PRO A 872 -22.19 15.32 -25.12
N THR A 873 -22.31 15.02 -23.83
CA THR A 873 -21.18 14.88 -22.91
C THR A 873 -21.40 13.70 -21.98
N TRP A 874 -20.34 13.29 -21.29
CA TRP A 874 -20.46 12.26 -20.24
C TRP A 874 -21.43 12.64 -19.12
N TYR A 875 -21.50 13.94 -18.78
CA TYR A 875 -22.49 14.46 -17.82
C TYR A 875 -23.93 14.19 -18.24
N ASP A 876 -24.24 14.40 -19.53
CA ASP A 876 -25.60 14.25 -20.08
C ASP A 876 -26.00 12.78 -20.28
N ALA A 877 -25.04 11.87 -20.28
CA ALA A 877 -25.24 10.43 -20.44
C ALA A 877 -25.69 9.73 -19.14
N LYS A 878 -26.12 10.45 -18.11
CA LYS A 878 -26.59 9.90 -16.83
C LYS A 878 -28.06 10.21 -16.57
#